data_306b35686a075904e364d0f5962dff33
#
_entry.id   306b35686a075904e364d0f5962dff33
#
_cell.length_a   1.000
_cell.length_b   1.000
_cell.length_c   1.000
_cell.angle_alpha   90.00
_cell.angle_beta   90.00
_cell.angle_gamma   90.00
#
_symmetry.space_group_name_H-M   'P 1'
#
loop_
_entity.id
_entity.type
_entity.pdbx_description
1 polymer ?
#
loop_
_entity_poly.entity_id
_entity_poly.type
_entity_poly.pdbx_seq_one_letter_code
_entity_poly.pdbx_strand_id
1 'polypeptide(L)'
;KAGEFYTPHEVSLLMSEIVAYHLKDREKIQIYDPTSGSGSLLINIGKCAARYMGSDSKVRYYAQELKENTYNLTRMNLVMRGISADDIVTRNGDTLEEDWPYFEENDPVNTYDPLFVDAVVSNPPYSQAWNPTDKESNPRFSQYGLAPKGKADYAFLLHDLYHIRNDGIVTIVLPHGVLFRGGEEGTIRKNLIDHNNIDAIIGLPANIFFGTGIPTIIMVLRKNKQDSDVLVIDASKGFEKDGKTNKLRACDIKRIVDAYKERPEKIEKFARRVSRAEIIQNDYNLNIPRYVDSSEKAESWDIYASMFGGIPEAELQDLSAYWTAFPHLKAALFSPDNEAYCQLNVQNLKNAVLNHPDVVAFKTAFQNAFGDFDAYLKSALIDGMMRLNAAGEEERLSREIFARLAEIPLVDRYAAYQLLDDDWKKIAIDLEIIQTEGFAATKQVDPNMVLKKDAEVQDGWVGHVLPFELVQSVKMHEEVAALRAKETRLSEIAGEYESYLDELSEEDKEQNFVNDAKDAFVAAEVKKAIKAREVEPATMSILKDVDALFAEEKTLKKQVKDDSAALHQRTKGVIERLTDEEVRDLLHRKWILPLMENLNSLPDAVLDDFVKQLDAVCKKYETTFEDVESQITDTEHELLGLLDDLQGNEFDMKGIAELKKLLGGE
;
A
#
# COMPACT_ATOMS: atom_id res chain seq x y z
N LYS A 1 3.25 26.81 10.93
CA LYS A 1 4.59 27.34 10.61
C LYS A 1 5.30 26.32 9.73
N ALA A 2 6.24 26.77 8.88
CA ALA A 2 7.08 25.84 8.10
C ALA A 2 7.92 24.99 9.06
N GLY A 3 7.93 23.65 8.87
CA GLY A 3 8.71 22.72 9.68
C GLY A 3 7.94 21.91 10.73
N GLU A 4 6.69 22.22 10.99
CA GLU A 4 5.81 21.43 11.88
C GLU A 4 4.91 20.54 11.03
N PHE A 5 5.08 19.21 11.13
CA PHE A 5 4.33 18.24 10.32
C PHE A 5 3.66 17.20 11.22
N TYR A 6 2.40 16.87 10.91
CA TYR A 6 1.71 15.76 11.54
C TYR A 6 2.39 14.44 11.18
N THR A 7 2.64 13.59 12.17
CA THR A 7 3.24 12.27 11.92
C THR A 7 2.20 11.33 11.32
N PRO A 8 2.43 10.79 10.11
CA PRO A 8 1.55 9.79 9.52
C PRO A 8 1.41 8.57 10.44
N HIS A 9 0.23 7.96 10.41
CA HIS A 9 -0.08 6.80 11.25
C HIS A 9 0.93 5.65 11.06
N GLU A 10 1.33 5.38 9.84
CA GLU A 10 2.23 4.30 9.45
C GLU A 10 3.65 4.54 9.99
N VAL A 11 4.11 5.78 10.00
CA VAL A 11 5.42 6.15 10.58
C VAL A 11 5.37 5.99 12.09
N SER A 12 4.29 6.44 12.73
CA SER A 12 4.07 6.25 14.16
C SER A 12 4.00 4.76 14.53
N LEU A 13 3.34 3.95 13.73
CA LEU A 13 3.25 2.50 13.91
C LEU A 13 4.63 1.84 13.80
N LEU A 14 5.42 2.18 12.78
CA LEU A 14 6.79 1.67 12.60
C LEU A 14 7.67 1.99 13.81
N MET A 15 7.67 3.24 14.29
CA MET A 15 8.43 3.64 15.47
C MET A 15 7.97 2.86 16.72
N SER A 16 6.67 2.68 16.87
CA SER A 16 6.06 1.95 17.97
C SER A 16 6.42 0.47 17.99
N GLU A 17 6.45 -0.19 16.83
CA GLU A 17 6.88 -1.59 16.69
C GLU A 17 8.35 -1.78 17.13
N ILE A 18 9.24 -0.88 16.71
CA ILE A 18 10.66 -0.92 17.09
C ILE A 18 10.82 -0.77 18.60
N VAL A 19 10.12 0.20 19.20
CA VAL A 19 10.17 0.46 20.66
C VAL A 19 9.58 -0.72 21.43
N ALA A 20 8.40 -1.20 21.06
CA ALA A 20 7.73 -2.32 21.73
C ALA A 20 8.55 -3.61 21.67
N TYR A 21 9.19 -3.90 20.55
CA TYR A 21 10.11 -5.03 20.42
C TYR A 21 11.32 -4.91 21.34
N HIS A 22 11.92 -3.71 21.45
CA HIS A 22 13.05 -3.49 22.33
C HIS A 22 12.69 -3.68 23.81
N LEU A 23 11.48 -3.30 24.20
CA LEU A 23 11.00 -3.34 25.58
C LEU A 23 10.16 -4.59 25.92
N LYS A 24 10.11 -5.59 25.05
CA LYS A 24 9.22 -6.75 25.13
C LYS A 24 9.31 -7.56 26.43
N ASP A 25 10.47 -7.54 27.10
CA ASP A 25 10.71 -8.32 28.33
C ASP A 25 10.35 -7.53 29.61
N ARG A 26 9.68 -6.38 29.49
CA ARG A 26 9.30 -5.51 30.61
C ARG A 26 7.80 -5.61 30.91
N GLU A 27 7.44 -5.61 32.18
CA GLU A 27 6.04 -5.56 32.63
C GLU A 27 5.47 -4.13 32.68
N LYS A 28 6.34 -3.15 32.91
CA LYS A 28 5.97 -1.71 32.99
C LYS A 28 6.95 -0.90 32.17
N ILE A 29 6.44 0.02 31.41
CA ILE A 29 7.23 0.92 30.57
C ILE A 29 6.82 2.37 30.76
N GLN A 30 7.80 3.27 30.69
CA GLN A 30 7.63 4.71 30.71
C GLN A 30 8.10 5.27 29.37
N ILE A 31 7.26 6.04 28.73
CA ILE A 31 7.50 6.57 27.38
C ILE A 31 7.30 8.08 27.39
N TYR A 32 8.21 8.79 26.74
CA TYR A 32 8.20 10.25 26.66
C TYR A 32 8.18 10.72 25.20
N ASP A 33 7.32 11.67 24.91
CA ASP A 33 7.31 12.44 23.66
C ASP A 33 7.53 13.92 23.99
N PRO A 34 8.72 14.47 23.71
CA PRO A 34 9.07 15.87 24.02
C PRO A 34 8.45 16.89 23.05
N THR A 35 7.83 16.41 21.95
CA THR A 35 7.21 17.24 20.90
C THR A 35 5.85 16.66 20.50
N SER A 36 5.03 16.38 21.50
CA SER A 36 3.92 15.44 21.42
C SER A 36 2.84 15.77 20.38
N GLY A 37 2.72 17.02 19.96
CA GLY A 37 1.75 17.40 18.96
C GLY A 37 0.32 16.99 19.33
N SER A 38 -0.25 16.08 18.59
CA SER A 38 -1.57 15.47 18.89
C SER A 38 -1.51 14.23 19.79
N GLY A 39 -0.32 13.78 20.19
CA GLY A 39 -0.10 12.55 20.96
C GLY A 39 -0.11 11.27 20.12
N SER A 40 -0.07 11.37 18.80
CA SER A 40 -0.19 10.22 17.89
C SER A 40 0.91 9.16 18.08
N LEU A 41 2.15 9.58 18.38
CA LEU A 41 3.25 8.66 18.65
C LEU A 41 3.01 7.85 19.93
N LEU A 42 2.53 8.47 20.99
CA LEU A 42 2.23 7.81 22.25
C LEU A 42 1.08 6.82 22.16
N ILE A 43 0.03 7.14 21.39
CA ILE A 43 -1.18 6.31 21.26
C ILE A 43 -0.87 4.94 20.66
N ASN A 44 -0.04 4.86 19.64
CA ASN A 44 0.25 3.59 18.95
C ASN A 44 1.14 2.65 19.78
N ILE A 45 1.97 3.18 20.66
CA ILE A 45 2.88 2.34 21.46
C ILE A 45 2.13 1.39 22.38
N GLY A 46 1.03 1.82 23.00
CA GLY A 46 0.24 0.96 23.86
C GLY A 46 -0.31 -0.27 23.13
N LYS A 47 -0.75 -0.09 21.88
CA LYS A 47 -1.23 -1.20 21.02
C LYS A 47 -0.10 -2.16 20.63
N CYS A 48 1.06 -1.61 20.24
CA CYS A 48 2.22 -2.42 19.90
C CYS A 48 2.79 -3.16 21.11
N ALA A 49 2.84 -2.52 22.28
CA ALA A 49 3.29 -3.13 23.52
C ALA A 49 2.43 -4.35 23.91
N ALA A 50 1.11 -4.29 23.72
CA ALA A 50 0.21 -5.41 23.99
C ALA A 50 0.53 -6.68 23.18
N ARG A 51 1.12 -6.56 21.99
CA ARG A 51 1.54 -7.70 21.16
C ARG A 51 2.75 -8.44 21.74
N TYR A 52 3.67 -7.71 22.37
CA TYR A 52 4.96 -8.25 22.85
C TYR A 52 4.97 -8.52 24.34
N MET A 53 4.28 -7.71 25.14
CA MET A 53 4.37 -7.67 26.60
C MET A 53 3.19 -8.33 27.31
N GLY A 54 2.12 -8.70 26.57
CA GLY A 54 0.87 -9.22 27.13
C GLY A 54 -0.13 -8.15 27.57
N SER A 55 -1.37 -8.57 27.87
CA SER A 55 -2.51 -7.67 28.14
C SER A 55 -2.40 -6.88 29.44
N ASP A 56 -1.58 -7.32 30.39
CA ASP A 56 -1.43 -6.69 31.71
C ASP A 56 -0.28 -5.67 31.77
N SER A 57 0.37 -5.38 30.64
CA SER A 57 1.45 -4.42 30.57
C SER A 57 0.95 -3.00 30.90
N LYS A 58 1.66 -2.31 31.81
CA LYS A 58 1.36 -0.95 32.18
C LYS A 58 2.28 0.02 31.46
N VAL A 59 1.68 0.93 30.71
CA VAL A 59 2.39 2.01 30.02
C VAL A 59 2.09 3.34 30.71
N ARG A 60 3.11 4.07 31.13
CA ARG A 60 2.99 5.44 31.64
C ARG A 60 3.51 6.40 30.57
N TYR A 61 2.72 7.40 30.26
CA TYR A 61 2.94 8.34 29.18
C TYR A 61 3.36 9.69 29.70
N TYR A 62 4.46 10.22 29.16
CA TYR A 62 4.93 11.57 29.41
C TYR A 62 4.88 12.34 28.09
N ALA A 63 4.33 13.54 28.09
CA ALA A 63 4.21 14.38 26.92
C ALA A 63 4.59 15.82 27.22
N GLN A 64 5.36 16.44 26.34
CA GLN A 64 5.63 17.86 26.38
C GLN A 64 5.27 18.53 25.06
N GLU A 65 4.66 19.71 25.12
CA GLU A 65 4.25 20.45 23.93
C GLU A 65 4.30 21.96 24.22
N LEU A 66 4.89 22.71 23.29
CA LEU A 66 5.05 24.15 23.38
C LEU A 66 3.73 24.92 23.27
N LYS A 67 2.85 24.48 22.36
CA LYS A 67 1.58 25.17 22.06
C LYS A 67 0.46 24.67 22.96
N GLU A 68 -0.15 25.54 23.73
CA GLU A 68 -1.20 25.22 24.70
C GLU A 68 -2.39 24.47 24.04
N ASN A 69 -2.85 24.92 22.87
CA ASN A 69 -3.97 24.25 22.18
C ASN A 69 -3.61 22.81 21.77
N THR A 70 -2.40 22.59 21.30
CA THR A 70 -1.91 21.28 20.90
C THR A 70 -1.64 20.39 22.12
N TYR A 71 -1.13 20.98 23.19
CA TYR A 71 -0.98 20.32 24.50
C TYR A 71 -2.32 19.78 25.02
N ASN A 72 -3.38 20.59 24.96
CA ASN A 72 -4.71 20.17 25.37
C ASN A 72 -5.25 19.05 24.45
N LEU A 73 -4.96 19.11 23.15
CA LEU A 73 -5.34 18.06 22.20
C LEU A 73 -4.65 16.72 22.54
N THR A 74 -3.36 16.73 22.88
CA THR A 74 -2.65 15.52 23.33
C THR A 74 -3.37 14.87 24.51
N ARG A 75 -3.71 15.64 25.55
CA ARG A 75 -4.41 15.14 26.73
C ARG A 75 -5.76 14.54 26.39
N MET A 76 -6.56 15.25 25.59
CA MET A 76 -7.87 14.76 25.15
C MET A 76 -7.74 13.44 24.39
N ASN A 77 -6.82 13.35 23.44
CA ASN A 77 -6.63 12.17 22.62
C ASN A 77 -6.21 10.95 23.46
N LEU A 78 -5.31 11.11 24.43
CA LEU A 78 -4.89 10.02 25.31
C LEU A 78 -6.07 9.52 26.16
N VAL A 79 -6.86 10.42 26.76
CA VAL A 79 -8.05 10.05 27.56
C VAL A 79 -9.13 9.40 26.70
N MET A 80 -9.41 9.93 25.50
CA MET A 80 -10.39 9.34 24.58
C MET A 80 -10.02 7.92 24.10
N ARG A 81 -8.76 7.55 24.20
CA ARG A 81 -8.25 6.19 23.91
C ARG A 81 -8.31 5.26 25.12
N GLY A 82 -8.96 5.68 26.21
CA GLY A 82 -9.14 4.88 27.41
C GLY A 82 -7.92 4.78 28.31
N ILE A 83 -6.88 5.62 28.09
CA ILE A 83 -5.70 5.67 28.96
C ILE A 83 -6.11 6.36 30.28
N SER A 84 -5.77 5.72 31.42
CA SER A 84 -6.05 6.30 32.73
C SER A 84 -5.36 7.65 32.92
N ALA A 85 -6.04 8.59 33.51
CA ALA A 85 -5.46 9.90 33.83
C ALA A 85 -4.22 9.78 34.75
N ASP A 86 -4.14 8.75 35.58
CA ASP A 86 -3.00 8.49 36.47
C ASP A 86 -1.75 8.04 35.71
N ASP A 87 -1.93 7.54 34.49
CA ASP A 87 -0.84 7.10 33.62
C ASP A 87 -0.40 8.18 32.61
N ILE A 88 -1.01 9.39 32.67
CA ILE A 88 -0.72 10.49 31.77
C ILE A 88 -0.09 11.65 32.54
N VAL A 89 1.15 11.98 32.22
CA VAL A 89 1.87 13.13 32.76
C VAL A 89 2.24 14.10 31.64
N THR A 90 1.75 15.32 31.69
CA THR A 90 1.92 16.28 30.60
C THR A 90 2.44 17.60 31.07
N ARG A 91 3.26 18.26 30.25
CA ARG A 91 3.78 19.61 30.48
C ARG A 91 3.59 20.50 29.27
N ASN A 92 3.16 21.74 29.49
CA ASN A 92 3.18 22.79 28.48
C ASN A 92 4.44 23.64 28.67
N GLY A 93 5.39 23.56 27.71
CA GLY A 93 6.67 24.27 27.81
C GLY A 93 7.58 23.99 26.61
N ASP A 94 8.60 24.84 26.45
CA ASP A 94 9.62 24.68 25.40
C ASP A 94 10.64 23.60 25.81
N THR A 95 10.68 22.51 25.12
CA THR A 95 11.55 21.35 25.37
C THR A 95 13.04 21.71 25.41
N LEU A 96 13.49 22.65 24.60
CA LEU A 96 14.90 23.02 24.53
C LEU A 96 15.31 24.05 25.61
N GLU A 97 14.35 24.84 26.10
CA GLU A 97 14.58 25.82 27.16
C GLU A 97 14.28 25.22 28.53
N GLU A 98 13.25 24.44 28.64
CA GLU A 98 12.77 23.80 29.86
C GLU A 98 12.91 22.30 29.71
N ASP A 99 14.10 21.75 30.04
CA ASP A 99 14.26 20.33 30.08
C ASP A 99 13.28 19.72 31.08
N TRP A 100 12.75 18.52 30.73
CA TRP A 100 11.84 17.89 31.67
C TRP A 100 12.61 17.51 32.93
N PRO A 101 12.53 18.26 33.96
CA PRO A 101 12.30 17.73 35.27
C PRO A 101 11.02 18.30 35.86
N TYR A 102 10.45 17.56 36.76
CA TYR A 102 9.46 18.11 37.67
C TYR A 102 10.20 18.78 38.82
N PHE A 103 9.88 20.02 39.10
CA PHE A 103 10.36 20.73 40.30
C PHE A 103 9.23 21.61 40.84
N GLU A 104 9.25 21.86 42.13
CA GLU A 104 8.34 22.81 42.77
C GLU A 104 8.88 24.23 42.57
N GLU A 105 8.04 25.16 42.11
CA GLU A 105 8.44 26.56 41.85
C GLU A 105 9.07 27.26 43.06
N ASN A 106 8.64 26.86 44.28
CA ASN A 106 9.13 27.44 45.53
C ASN A 106 10.49 26.87 45.97
N ASP A 107 10.92 25.73 45.49
CA ASP A 107 12.18 25.07 45.81
C ASP A 107 12.74 24.26 44.63
N PRO A 108 13.10 24.93 43.52
CA PRO A 108 13.52 24.26 42.31
C PRO A 108 14.85 23.51 42.43
N VAL A 109 15.68 23.86 43.40
CA VAL A 109 17.01 23.25 43.60
C VAL A 109 16.91 21.89 44.30
N ASN A 110 16.09 21.79 45.35
CA ASN A 110 16.00 20.56 46.14
C ASN A 110 14.94 19.59 45.57
N THR A 111 14.00 20.09 44.79
CA THR A 111 12.92 19.26 44.20
C THR A 111 13.16 18.91 42.72
N TYR A 112 14.33 19.29 42.19
CA TYR A 112 14.71 18.90 40.82
C TYR A 112 14.93 17.40 40.71
N ASP A 113 14.11 16.72 39.89
CA ASP A 113 14.21 15.31 39.64
C ASP A 113 14.17 15.07 38.11
N PRO A 114 15.33 14.80 37.46
CA PRO A 114 15.39 14.61 36.03
C PRO A 114 14.56 13.38 35.57
N LEU A 115 13.76 13.57 34.56
CA LEU A 115 12.97 12.47 33.96
C LEU A 115 13.89 11.49 33.21
N PHE A 116 13.87 10.23 33.60
CA PHE A 116 14.49 9.13 32.84
C PHE A 116 13.46 8.04 32.54
N VAL A 117 13.28 7.76 31.28
CA VAL A 117 12.24 6.84 30.76
C VAL A 117 12.83 5.64 30.02
N ASP A 118 11.99 4.66 29.71
CA ASP A 118 12.39 3.46 28.97
C ASP A 118 12.49 3.72 27.46
N ALA A 119 11.64 4.62 26.95
CA ALA A 119 11.72 5.07 25.56
C ALA A 119 11.36 6.53 25.38
N VAL A 120 12.03 7.17 24.43
CA VAL A 120 11.64 8.47 23.88
C VAL A 120 11.26 8.29 22.41
N VAL A 121 10.13 8.86 22.02
CA VAL A 121 9.63 8.89 20.64
C VAL A 121 9.36 10.33 20.27
N SER A 122 9.90 10.81 19.17
CA SER A 122 9.69 12.20 18.78
C SER A 122 9.68 12.44 17.28
N ASN A 123 8.91 13.45 16.87
CA ASN A 123 8.96 14.06 15.55
C ASN A 123 9.06 15.57 15.74
N PRO A 124 10.27 16.09 16.00
CA PRO A 124 10.49 17.50 16.27
C PRO A 124 10.26 18.37 15.03
N PRO A 125 10.01 19.67 15.19
CA PRO A 125 9.92 20.60 14.06
C PRO A 125 11.27 20.70 13.33
N TYR A 126 11.28 20.43 12.01
CA TYR A 126 12.51 20.34 11.22
C TYR A 126 13.18 21.70 11.03
N SER A 127 14.50 21.73 11.25
CA SER A 127 15.34 22.90 11.03
C SER A 127 14.81 24.17 11.72
N GLN A 128 14.24 24.02 12.91
CA GLN A 128 13.81 25.14 13.75
C GLN A 128 15.04 25.87 14.32
N ALA A 129 14.97 27.20 14.38
CA ALA A 129 15.94 27.99 15.10
C ALA A 129 15.76 27.83 16.65
N TRP A 130 16.85 27.79 17.38
CA TRP A 130 16.87 27.70 18.85
C TRP A 130 17.97 28.57 19.45
N ASN A 131 18.02 28.67 20.78
CA ASN A 131 19.05 29.45 21.48
C ASN A 131 20.09 28.53 22.14
N PRO A 132 21.30 28.37 21.58
CA PRO A 132 22.37 27.58 22.16
C PRO A 132 23.17 28.33 23.24
N THR A 133 22.94 29.64 23.47
CA THR A 133 23.73 30.47 24.39
C THR A 133 23.65 29.90 25.80
N ASP A 134 24.82 29.85 26.48
CA ASP A 134 25.00 29.37 27.85
C ASP A 134 24.58 27.90 28.09
N LYS A 135 24.52 27.10 27.03
CA LYS A 135 24.13 25.69 27.11
C LYS A 135 25.31 24.70 26.96
N GLU A 136 26.56 25.19 26.88
CA GLU A 136 27.77 24.36 26.73
C GLU A 136 27.96 23.39 27.92
N SER A 137 27.59 23.81 29.12
CA SER A 137 27.66 22.98 30.33
C SER A 137 26.41 22.17 30.61
N ASN A 138 25.32 22.34 29.81
CA ASN A 138 24.09 21.63 30.04
C ASN A 138 24.32 20.11 29.81
N PRO A 139 23.92 19.24 30.76
CA PRO A 139 24.18 17.79 30.67
C PRO A 139 23.65 17.11 29.39
N ARG A 140 22.61 17.68 28.78
CA ARG A 140 22.06 17.16 27.50
C ARG A 140 23.06 17.32 26.36
N PHE A 141 23.88 18.35 26.35
CA PHE A 141 24.71 18.75 25.20
C PHE A 141 26.22 18.67 25.46
N SER A 142 26.66 18.80 26.69
CA SER A 142 28.09 18.98 27.07
C SER A 142 29.00 17.88 26.53
N GLN A 143 28.52 16.66 26.43
CA GLN A 143 29.29 15.52 25.94
C GLN A 143 29.37 15.45 24.38
N TYR A 144 28.42 16.02 23.68
CA TYR A 144 28.28 15.86 22.23
C TYR A 144 28.55 17.13 21.44
N GLY A 145 28.32 18.30 22.04
CA GLY A 145 28.40 19.62 21.42
C GLY A 145 27.01 20.23 21.18
N LEU A 146 27.00 21.52 20.82
CA LEU A 146 25.79 22.29 20.57
C LEU A 146 25.41 22.23 19.09
N ALA A 147 24.12 22.03 18.81
CA ALA A 147 23.57 22.16 17.49
C ALA A 147 23.66 23.62 16.98
N PRO A 148 23.74 23.85 15.65
CA PRO A 148 23.78 25.21 15.11
C PRO A 148 22.52 25.99 15.45
N LYS A 149 22.65 27.29 15.76
CA LYS A 149 21.54 28.18 16.13
C LYS A 149 20.34 28.14 15.17
N GLY A 150 20.59 27.96 13.89
CA GLY A 150 19.55 27.93 12.88
C GLY A 150 18.87 26.56 12.66
N LYS A 151 19.33 25.49 13.35
CA LYS A 151 18.85 24.11 13.13
C LYS A 151 18.94 23.29 14.41
N ALA A 152 17.83 23.19 15.11
CA ALA A 152 17.72 22.46 16.36
C ALA A 152 17.61 20.92 16.20
N ASP A 153 17.71 20.38 14.99
CA ASP A 153 17.50 18.95 14.72
C ASP A 153 18.29 18.07 15.71
N TYR A 154 19.59 18.32 15.86
CA TYR A 154 20.42 17.60 16.81
C TYR A 154 20.23 18.03 18.28
N ALA A 155 19.70 19.22 18.56
CA ALA A 155 19.40 19.61 19.92
C ALA A 155 18.24 18.79 20.49
N PHE A 156 17.19 18.53 19.69
CA PHE A 156 16.13 17.61 20.05
C PHE A 156 16.64 16.17 20.19
N LEU A 157 17.45 15.69 19.26
CA LEU A 157 18.03 14.36 19.35
C LEU A 157 18.83 14.14 20.64
N LEU A 158 19.65 15.11 21.03
CA LEU A 158 20.45 15.02 22.24
C LEU A 158 19.59 15.14 23.51
N HIS A 159 18.52 15.94 23.48
CA HIS A 159 17.52 15.97 24.53
C HIS A 159 16.88 14.59 24.71
N ASP A 160 16.43 13.96 23.61
CA ASP A 160 15.83 12.64 23.63
C ASP A 160 16.79 11.57 24.19
N LEU A 161 18.03 11.58 23.72
CA LEU A 161 19.08 10.64 24.18
C LEU A 161 19.39 10.85 25.69
N TYR A 162 19.38 12.07 26.18
CA TYR A 162 19.60 12.36 27.60
C TYR A 162 18.55 11.71 28.49
N HIS A 163 17.28 11.76 28.10
CA HIS A 163 16.14 11.33 28.89
C HIS A 163 15.88 9.83 28.90
N ILE A 164 16.58 9.00 28.10
CA ILE A 164 16.46 7.55 28.23
C ILE A 164 17.35 6.97 29.33
N ARG A 165 16.90 5.88 29.94
CA ARG A 165 17.72 5.03 30.81
C ARG A 165 18.84 4.37 30.01
N ASN A 166 19.83 3.78 30.72
CA ASN A 166 20.97 3.14 30.05
C ASN A 166 20.59 2.01 29.09
N ASP A 167 19.52 1.31 29.35
CA ASP A 167 18.95 0.23 28.54
C ASP A 167 17.70 0.67 27.73
N GLY A 168 17.46 1.98 27.71
CA GLY A 168 16.36 2.58 26.96
C GLY A 168 16.66 2.74 25.47
N ILE A 169 15.64 3.22 24.75
CA ILE A 169 15.66 3.42 23.29
C ILE A 169 15.06 4.78 22.91
N VAL A 170 15.63 5.40 21.88
CA VAL A 170 15.05 6.58 21.21
C VAL A 170 14.68 6.19 19.78
N THR A 171 13.51 6.63 19.32
CA THR A 171 13.18 6.69 17.90
C THR A 171 12.78 8.13 17.56
N ILE A 172 13.53 8.77 16.68
CA ILE A 172 13.32 10.16 16.30
C ILE A 172 13.25 10.31 14.79
N VAL A 173 12.28 11.10 14.30
CA VAL A 173 12.16 11.45 12.88
C VAL A 173 12.94 12.72 12.61
N LEU A 174 13.80 12.69 11.60
CA LEU A 174 14.68 13.82 11.25
C LEU A 174 14.73 14.01 9.72
N PRO A 175 15.04 15.23 9.24
CA PRO A 175 15.31 15.43 7.82
C PRO A 175 16.60 14.70 7.42
N HIS A 176 16.60 14.08 6.25
CA HIS A 176 17.73 13.29 5.72
C HIS A 176 19.09 14.01 5.77
N GLY A 177 19.09 15.35 5.64
CA GLY A 177 20.31 16.18 5.67
C GLY A 177 21.16 16.03 6.93
N VAL A 178 20.59 15.64 8.09
CA VAL A 178 21.35 15.43 9.33
C VAL A 178 22.45 14.36 9.18
N LEU A 179 22.31 13.45 8.21
CA LEU A 179 23.24 12.35 8.00
C LEU A 179 24.59 12.79 7.41
N PHE A 180 24.68 13.96 6.76
CA PHE A 180 25.87 14.35 6.02
C PHE A 180 26.28 15.83 6.12
N ARG A 181 25.45 16.72 6.74
CA ARG A 181 25.85 18.10 6.92
C ARG A 181 27.09 18.19 7.81
N GLY A 182 27.98 19.14 7.49
CA GLY A 182 29.22 19.41 8.23
C GLY A 182 29.03 20.35 9.43
N GLY A 183 30.13 20.98 9.90
CA GLY A 183 30.13 21.91 11.00
C GLY A 183 29.76 21.28 12.35
N GLU A 184 28.95 21.98 13.12
CA GLU A 184 28.51 21.55 14.46
C GLU A 184 27.72 20.24 14.37
N GLU A 185 26.87 20.05 13.35
CA GLU A 185 26.12 18.79 13.12
C GLU A 185 27.07 17.62 12.86
N GLY A 186 28.15 17.84 12.08
CA GLY A 186 29.20 16.85 11.84
C GLY A 186 29.94 16.44 13.11
N THR A 187 30.24 17.40 14.00
CA THR A 187 30.88 17.15 15.29
C THR A 187 29.98 16.33 16.22
N ILE A 188 28.71 16.67 16.33
CA ILE A 188 27.75 15.89 17.12
C ILE A 188 27.61 14.47 16.58
N ARG A 189 27.49 14.32 15.27
CA ARG A 189 27.38 13.00 14.60
C ARG A 189 28.59 12.14 14.88
N LYS A 190 29.81 12.72 14.80
CA LYS A 190 31.04 12.03 15.17
C LYS A 190 31.00 11.56 16.63
N ASN A 191 30.64 12.44 17.57
CA ASN A 191 30.58 12.10 18.97
C ASN A 191 29.54 11.02 19.26
N LEU A 192 28.37 11.02 18.60
CA LEU A 192 27.35 9.95 18.70
C LEU A 192 27.90 8.59 18.24
N ILE A 193 28.66 8.54 17.15
CA ILE A 193 29.30 7.31 16.65
C ILE A 193 30.42 6.88 17.61
N ASP A 194 31.23 7.81 18.10
CA ASP A 194 32.33 7.52 19.03
C ASP A 194 31.85 7.00 20.39
N HIS A 195 30.68 7.43 20.84
CA HIS A 195 30.03 6.90 22.04
C HIS A 195 29.11 5.69 21.77
N ASN A 196 29.06 5.20 20.54
CA ASN A 196 28.26 4.03 20.14
C ASN A 196 26.74 4.20 20.39
N ASN A 197 26.20 5.38 20.16
CA ASN A 197 24.79 5.67 20.45
C ASN A 197 23.83 5.41 19.28
N ILE A 198 24.31 5.45 18.01
CA ILE A 198 23.44 5.23 16.86
C ILE A 198 23.28 3.71 16.64
N ASP A 199 22.05 3.23 16.72
CA ASP A 199 21.71 1.81 16.57
C ASP A 199 21.26 1.48 15.15
N ALA A 200 20.33 2.26 14.59
CA ALA A 200 19.86 2.10 13.22
C ALA A 200 19.48 3.43 12.57
N ILE A 201 19.54 3.46 11.24
CA ILE A 201 19.10 4.56 10.39
C ILE A 201 18.15 3.96 9.34
N ILE A 202 16.93 4.48 9.27
CA ILE A 202 15.88 4.00 8.37
C ILE A 202 15.47 5.15 7.46
N GLY A 203 15.78 5.05 6.17
CA GLY A 203 15.35 6.01 5.16
C GLY A 203 13.89 5.80 4.79
N LEU A 204 13.08 6.84 4.89
CA LEU A 204 11.66 6.81 4.56
C LEU A 204 11.41 7.28 3.11
N PRO A 205 10.28 6.88 2.49
CA PRO A 205 9.87 7.41 1.21
C PRO A 205 9.75 8.94 1.21
N ALA A 206 10.12 9.58 0.11
CA ALA A 206 9.83 11.00 -0.07
C ALA A 206 8.30 11.23 -0.08
N ASN A 207 7.87 12.45 0.20
CA ASN A 207 6.43 12.81 0.25
C ASN A 207 5.59 11.96 1.23
N ILE A 208 6.18 11.37 2.26
CA ILE A 208 5.43 10.61 3.28
C ILE A 208 4.74 11.54 4.29
N PHE A 209 5.28 12.73 4.53
CA PHE A 209 4.68 13.73 5.41
C PHE A 209 3.83 14.73 4.64
N PHE A 210 2.65 15.03 5.17
CA PHE A 210 1.76 16.04 4.59
C PHE A 210 2.44 17.42 4.53
N GLY A 211 2.39 18.06 3.36
CA GLY A 211 2.88 19.43 3.18
C GLY A 211 4.37 19.58 2.94
N THR A 212 5.14 18.49 2.85
CA THR A 212 6.56 18.52 2.49
C THR A 212 6.99 17.35 1.62
N GLY A 213 7.84 17.64 0.63
CA GLY A 213 8.51 16.61 -0.18
C GLY A 213 9.90 16.22 0.35
N ILE A 214 10.31 16.77 1.50
CA ILE A 214 11.66 16.55 2.05
C ILE A 214 11.82 15.07 2.45
N PRO A 215 12.85 14.36 1.97
CA PRO A 215 13.15 13.02 2.45
C PRO A 215 13.48 13.05 3.95
N THR A 216 12.92 12.12 4.69
CA THR A 216 13.10 11.98 6.13
C THR A 216 13.66 10.61 6.48
N ILE A 217 14.18 10.50 7.68
CA ILE A 217 14.70 9.27 8.25
C ILE A 217 14.11 9.06 9.65
N ILE A 218 14.08 7.80 10.10
CA ILE A 218 14.01 7.49 11.52
C ILE A 218 15.42 7.13 11.98
N MET A 219 15.91 7.80 13.03
CA MET A 219 17.14 7.43 13.71
C MET A 219 16.81 6.73 15.02
N VAL A 220 17.39 5.55 15.23
CA VAL A 220 17.25 4.77 16.45
C VAL A 220 18.52 4.93 17.27
N LEU A 221 18.38 5.33 18.53
CA LEU A 221 19.50 5.57 19.44
C LEU A 221 19.38 4.72 20.70
N ARG A 222 20.55 4.35 21.24
CA ARG A 222 20.66 3.59 22.49
C ARG A 222 21.90 4.06 23.26
N LYS A 223 21.89 4.00 24.60
CA LYS A 223 23.06 4.34 25.42
C LYS A 223 24.03 3.19 25.57
N ASN A 224 23.53 1.98 25.78
CA ASN A 224 24.35 0.81 26.07
C ASN A 224 24.15 -0.28 25.00
N LYS A 225 24.85 -0.13 23.86
CA LYS A 225 24.89 -1.15 22.81
C LYS A 225 26.02 -2.14 23.04
N GLN A 226 25.78 -3.41 22.75
CA GLN A 226 26.78 -4.49 22.83
C GLN A 226 27.72 -4.50 21.61
N ASP A 227 27.19 -4.25 20.44
CA ASP A 227 27.94 -4.13 19.18
C ASP A 227 28.18 -2.66 18.81
N SER A 228 29.13 -2.40 17.90
CA SER A 228 29.45 -1.07 17.42
C SER A 228 28.92 -0.76 16.01
N ASP A 229 28.25 -1.72 15.41
CA ASP A 229 27.75 -1.60 14.04
C ASP A 229 26.44 -0.79 14.00
N VAL A 230 26.21 -0.08 12.92
CA VAL A 230 24.98 0.65 12.65
C VAL A 230 24.20 -0.09 11.56
N LEU A 231 22.93 -0.38 11.83
CA LEU A 231 22.05 -0.93 10.80
C LEU A 231 21.50 0.21 9.93
N VAL A 232 21.79 0.17 8.64
CA VAL A 232 21.27 1.12 7.66
C VAL A 232 20.21 0.42 6.81
N ILE A 233 19.00 0.97 6.81
CA ILE A 233 17.85 0.47 6.02
C ILE A 233 17.41 1.56 5.06
N ASP A 234 17.32 1.25 3.77
CA ASP A 234 16.73 2.10 2.76
C ASP A 234 15.31 1.60 2.43
N ALA A 235 14.31 2.20 3.06
CA ALA A 235 12.92 1.91 2.79
C ALA A 235 12.28 2.93 1.81
N SER A 236 13.09 3.75 1.14
CA SER A 236 12.61 4.84 0.27
C SER A 236 11.78 4.37 -0.93
N LYS A 237 11.87 3.09 -1.32
CA LYS A 237 11.15 2.48 -2.45
C LYS A 237 9.90 1.70 -2.04
N GLY A 238 9.72 1.39 -0.75
CA GLY A 238 8.57 0.63 -0.23
C GLY A 238 7.42 1.56 0.13
N PHE A 239 6.46 1.77 -0.76
CA PHE A 239 5.27 2.58 -0.51
C PHE A 239 4.17 2.34 -1.55
N GLU A 240 2.97 2.77 -1.22
CA GLU A 240 1.88 3.00 -2.18
C GLU A 240 1.58 4.50 -2.28
N LYS A 241 0.97 4.92 -3.38
CA LYS A 241 0.53 6.31 -3.54
C LYS A 241 -0.87 6.49 -2.96
N ASP A 242 -1.02 7.47 -2.08
CA ASP A 242 -2.30 7.93 -1.55
C ASP A 242 -2.51 9.41 -1.95
N GLY A 243 -3.13 9.62 -3.09
CA GLY A 243 -3.28 10.93 -3.69
C GLY A 243 -1.93 11.60 -4.00
N LYS A 244 -1.59 12.66 -3.27
CA LYS A 244 -0.34 13.42 -3.42
C LYS A 244 0.78 12.95 -2.49
N THR A 245 0.49 12.08 -1.55
CA THR A 245 1.43 11.56 -0.56
C THR A 245 1.79 10.11 -0.85
N ASN A 246 2.89 9.65 -0.27
CA ASN A 246 3.28 8.25 -0.24
C ASN A 246 2.93 7.69 1.14
N LYS A 247 2.55 6.43 1.19
CA LYS A 247 2.12 5.73 2.39
C LYS A 247 2.84 4.39 2.51
N LEU A 248 3.36 4.06 3.71
CA LEU A 248 3.89 2.73 3.98
C LEU A 248 2.73 1.73 4.10
N ARG A 249 2.86 0.61 3.39
CA ARG A 249 1.95 -0.52 3.54
C ARG A 249 2.34 -1.37 4.75
N ALA A 250 1.47 -2.24 5.18
CA ALA A 250 1.78 -3.17 6.28
C ALA A 250 3.00 -4.06 5.97
N CYS A 251 3.14 -4.53 4.73
CA CYS A 251 4.29 -5.30 4.29
C CYS A 251 5.60 -4.50 4.35
N ASP A 252 5.58 -3.20 4.05
CA ASP A 252 6.76 -2.33 4.12
C ASP A 252 7.20 -2.15 5.59
N ILE A 253 6.24 -1.89 6.48
CA ILE A 253 6.50 -1.80 7.93
C ILE A 253 7.06 -3.13 8.45
N LYS A 254 6.42 -4.25 8.14
CA LYS A 254 6.85 -5.59 8.55
C LYS A 254 8.27 -5.87 8.10
N ARG A 255 8.61 -5.58 6.84
CA ARG A 255 9.95 -5.78 6.29
C ARG A 255 11.02 -4.95 7.00
N ILE A 256 10.72 -3.69 7.32
CA ILE A 256 11.63 -2.81 8.07
C ILE A 256 11.83 -3.35 9.49
N VAL A 257 10.73 -3.71 10.17
CA VAL A 257 10.75 -4.23 11.55
C VAL A 257 11.49 -5.56 11.63
N ASP A 258 11.28 -6.46 10.68
CA ASP A 258 12.00 -7.74 10.62
C ASP A 258 13.49 -7.53 10.37
N ALA A 259 13.88 -6.65 9.45
CA ALA A 259 15.28 -6.29 9.23
C ALA A 259 15.92 -5.68 10.49
N TYR A 260 15.16 -4.84 11.23
CA TYR A 260 15.63 -4.31 12.51
C TYR A 260 15.83 -5.40 13.57
N LYS A 261 14.92 -6.36 13.68
CA LYS A 261 14.99 -7.50 14.61
C LYS A 261 16.12 -8.48 14.29
N GLU A 262 16.22 -8.86 13.03
CA GLU A 262 17.16 -9.89 12.55
C GLU A 262 18.59 -9.34 12.38
N ARG A 263 18.76 -8.03 12.19
CA ARG A 263 20.04 -7.33 11.94
C ARG A 263 20.91 -8.04 10.90
N PRO A 264 20.42 -8.28 9.69
CA PRO A 264 21.14 -9.02 8.67
C PRO A 264 22.45 -8.29 8.31
N GLU A 265 23.46 -9.04 7.86
CA GLU A 265 24.68 -8.44 7.35
C GLU A 265 24.40 -7.59 6.12
N LYS A 266 23.60 -8.14 5.19
CA LYS A 266 23.16 -7.45 3.97
C LYS A 266 21.84 -8.02 3.44
N ILE A 267 20.92 -7.14 3.05
CA ILE A 267 19.80 -7.43 2.15
C ILE A 267 19.99 -6.51 0.94
N GLU A 268 20.12 -7.09 -0.24
CA GLU A 268 20.37 -6.33 -1.48
C GLU A 268 19.33 -5.22 -1.68
N LYS A 269 19.82 -4.02 -2.01
CA LYS A 269 19.04 -2.81 -2.27
C LYS A 269 18.12 -2.37 -1.11
N PHE A 270 18.28 -2.92 0.10
CA PHE A 270 17.35 -2.65 1.18
C PHE A 270 18.02 -2.37 2.54
N ALA A 271 18.92 -3.24 3.01
CA ALA A 271 19.52 -3.07 4.34
C ALA A 271 20.95 -3.59 4.39
N ARG A 272 21.75 -2.94 5.26
CA ARG A 272 23.13 -3.37 5.51
C ARG A 272 23.54 -3.01 6.93
N ARG A 273 24.25 -3.94 7.59
CA ARG A 273 24.96 -3.68 8.85
C ARG A 273 26.34 -3.10 8.52
N VAL A 274 26.57 -1.87 8.96
CA VAL A 274 27.77 -1.09 8.66
C VAL A 274 28.66 -1.01 9.89
N SER A 275 29.90 -1.40 9.76
CA SER A 275 30.86 -1.35 10.86
C SER A 275 31.24 0.09 11.21
N ARG A 276 31.53 0.35 12.49
CA ARG A 276 32.04 1.66 12.95
C ARG A 276 33.32 2.06 12.19
N ALA A 277 34.19 1.11 11.89
CA ALA A 277 35.44 1.38 11.16
C ALA A 277 35.16 1.95 9.75
N GLU A 278 34.18 1.38 9.04
CA GLU A 278 33.76 1.88 7.73
C GLU A 278 33.14 3.29 7.81
N ILE A 279 32.34 3.56 8.84
CA ILE A 279 31.76 4.90 9.04
C ILE A 279 32.85 5.94 9.28
N ILE A 280 33.88 5.61 10.06
CA ILE A 280 35.04 6.47 10.29
C ILE A 280 35.82 6.71 9.00
N GLN A 281 36.05 5.69 8.17
CA GLN A 281 36.67 5.82 6.85
C GLN A 281 35.89 6.73 5.90
N ASN A 282 34.58 6.79 6.06
CA ASN A 282 33.67 7.68 5.33
C ASN A 282 33.50 9.06 5.99
N ASP A 283 34.41 9.46 6.85
CA ASP A 283 34.40 10.75 7.55
C ASP A 283 33.10 11.00 8.34
N TYR A 284 32.62 9.96 9.01
CA TYR A 284 31.36 9.98 9.78
C TYR A 284 30.12 10.40 8.96
N ASN A 285 30.20 10.28 7.65
CA ASN A 285 29.08 10.53 6.75
C ASN A 285 28.15 9.31 6.74
N LEU A 286 26.90 9.51 7.15
CA LEU A 286 25.90 8.45 7.29
C LEU A 286 24.88 8.46 6.14
N ASN A 287 25.17 9.13 5.02
CA ASN A 287 24.28 9.17 3.87
C ASN A 287 23.99 7.76 3.36
N ILE A 288 22.71 7.36 3.35
CA ILE A 288 22.24 5.99 3.10
C ILE A 288 22.77 5.40 1.79
N PRO A 289 22.77 6.11 0.63
CA PRO A 289 23.28 5.56 -0.63
C PRO A 289 24.77 5.17 -0.63
N ARG A 290 25.55 5.61 0.36
CA ARG A 290 26.94 5.16 0.52
C ARG A 290 27.06 3.71 0.98
N TYR A 291 26.01 3.20 1.66
CA TYR A 291 26.01 1.90 2.33
C TYR A 291 24.99 0.95 1.72
N VAL A 292 23.88 1.46 1.22
CA VAL A 292 22.80 0.72 0.57
C VAL A 292 22.49 1.41 -0.75
N ASP A 293 22.89 0.80 -1.85
CA ASP A 293 22.57 1.28 -3.19
C ASP A 293 21.23 0.66 -3.63
N SER A 294 20.16 1.45 -3.53
CA SER A 294 18.83 1.10 -3.98
C SER A 294 18.50 1.66 -5.37
N SER A 295 19.50 2.21 -6.09
CA SER A 295 19.29 2.75 -7.42
C SER A 295 18.87 1.65 -8.39
N GLU A 296 18.00 2.00 -9.32
CA GLU A 296 17.71 1.17 -10.47
C GLU A 296 18.81 1.34 -11.50
N LYS A 297 19.17 0.26 -12.19
CA LYS A 297 20.08 0.35 -13.33
C LYS A 297 19.44 1.28 -14.36
N ALA A 298 20.23 2.23 -14.88
CA ALA A 298 19.78 3.04 -15.99
C ALA A 298 19.46 2.12 -17.18
N GLU A 299 18.39 2.40 -17.87
CA GLU A 299 18.07 1.69 -19.11
C GLU A 299 19.21 1.94 -20.11
N SER A 300 19.78 0.87 -20.60
CA SER A 300 20.85 0.90 -21.62
C SER A 300 20.40 0.12 -22.84
N TRP A 301 20.77 0.60 -24.01
CA TRP A 301 20.51 -0.07 -25.27
C TRP A 301 21.84 -0.65 -25.80
N ASP A 302 21.81 -1.93 -26.15
CA ASP A 302 22.93 -2.56 -26.83
C ASP A 302 22.93 -2.10 -28.29
N ILE A 303 24.07 -1.51 -28.71
CA ILE A 303 24.19 -0.92 -30.05
C ILE A 303 24.14 -2.00 -31.13
N TYR A 304 24.81 -3.14 -30.91
CA TYR A 304 24.84 -4.21 -31.90
C TYR A 304 23.42 -4.82 -32.07
N ALA A 305 22.76 -5.15 -30.98
CA ALA A 305 21.40 -5.67 -31.02
C ALA A 305 20.41 -4.68 -31.66
N SER A 306 20.59 -3.37 -31.42
CA SER A 306 19.77 -2.33 -32.07
C SER A 306 20.02 -2.21 -33.57
N MET A 307 21.23 -2.54 -34.03
CA MET A 307 21.59 -2.48 -35.46
C MET A 307 21.20 -3.75 -36.22
N PHE A 308 21.49 -4.90 -35.65
CA PHE A 308 21.45 -6.19 -36.35
C PHE A 308 20.51 -7.23 -35.73
N GLY A 309 19.88 -6.92 -34.61
CA GLY A 309 19.00 -7.82 -33.88
C GLY A 309 19.77 -8.76 -32.93
N GLY A 310 18.99 -9.68 -32.34
CA GLY A 310 19.45 -10.56 -31.28
C GLY A 310 19.25 -9.99 -29.89
N ILE A 311 19.07 -10.86 -28.91
CA ILE A 311 18.84 -10.49 -27.50
C ILE A 311 20.16 -10.62 -26.75
N PRO A 312 20.68 -9.54 -26.13
CA PRO A 312 21.94 -9.58 -25.39
C PRO A 312 21.84 -10.55 -24.19
N GLU A 313 22.80 -11.47 -24.09
CA GLU A 313 22.91 -12.39 -22.95
C GLU A 313 23.01 -11.66 -21.60
N ALA A 314 23.66 -10.48 -21.60
CA ALA A 314 23.77 -9.65 -20.40
C ALA A 314 22.41 -9.15 -19.87
N GLU A 315 21.44 -8.84 -20.73
CA GLU A 315 20.10 -8.44 -20.31
C GLU A 315 19.28 -9.64 -19.79
N LEU A 316 19.48 -10.83 -20.36
CA LEU A 316 18.89 -12.05 -19.82
C LEU A 316 19.44 -12.43 -18.45
N GLN A 317 20.69 -12.05 -18.14
CA GLN A 317 21.30 -12.26 -16.81
C GLN A 317 20.64 -11.41 -15.72
N ASP A 318 20.01 -10.28 -16.04
CA ASP A 318 19.25 -9.49 -15.07
C ASP A 318 18.04 -10.27 -14.51
N LEU A 319 17.59 -11.32 -15.23
CA LEU A 319 16.55 -12.25 -14.81
C LEU A 319 17.12 -13.51 -14.10
N SER A 320 18.34 -13.45 -13.58
CA SER A 320 19.04 -14.61 -12.99
C SER A 320 18.29 -15.31 -11.86
N ALA A 321 17.47 -14.60 -11.09
CA ALA A 321 16.63 -15.20 -10.04
C ALA A 321 15.61 -16.20 -10.63
N TYR A 322 15.02 -15.87 -11.77
CA TYR A 322 14.10 -16.76 -12.49
C TYR A 322 14.82 -17.95 -13.11
N TRP A 323 16.01 -17.72 -13.70
CA TRP A 323 16.81 -18.81 -14.26
C TRP A 323 17.32 -19.77 -13.18
N THR A 324 17.53 -19.29 -11.97
CA THR A 324 17.88 -20.15 -10.83
C THR A 324 16.70 -20.99 -10.40
N ALA A 325 15.50 -20.42 -10.38
CA ALA A 325 14.26 -21.13 -10.01
C ALA A 325 13.80 -22.10 -11.14
N PHE A 326 14.06 -21.76 -12.40
CA PHE A 326 13.65 -22.52 -13.59
C PHE A 326 14.88 -22.85 -14.46
N PRO A 327 15.73 -23.80 -14.03
CA PRO A 327 17.05 -24.01 -14.62
C PRO A 327 17.03 -24.48 -16.09
N HIS A 328 15.97 -25.11 -16.55
CA HIS A 328 15.85 -25.60 -17.93
C HIS A 328 15.07 -24.65 -18.84
N LEU A 329 14.37 -23.67 -18.28
CA LEU A 329 13.47 -22.79 -19.01
C LEU A 329 14.21 -21.91 -20.02
N LYS A 330 15.36 -21.32 -19.62
CA LYS A 330 16.13 -20.45 -20.51
C LYS A 330 16.54 -21.15 -21.81
N ALA A 331 17.06 -22.38 -21.70
CA ALA A 331 17.44 -23.18 -22.87
C ALA A 331 16.26 -23.63 -23.75
N ALA A 332 15.05 -23.70 -23.19
CA ALA A 332 13.85 -24.00 -23.95
C ALA A 332 13.33 -22.78 -24.72
N LEU A 333 13.54 -21.58 -24.19
CA LEU A 333 13.04 -20.34 -24.80
C LEU A 333 14.03 -19.72 -25.80
N PHE A 334 15.33 -19.88 -25.59
CA PHE A 334 16.37 -19.19 -26.35
C PHE A 334 17.40 -20.17 -26.94
N SER A 335 17.87 -19.87 -28.14
CA SER A 335 19.07 -20.48 -28.71
C SER A 335 20.19 -19.46 -28.76
N PRO A 336 21.46 -19.85 -28.48
CA PRO A 336 22.59 -18.96 -28.68
C PRO A 336 22.77 -18.70 -30.18
N ASP A 337 22.90 -17.42 -30.53
CA ASP A 337 23.30 -17.00 -31.88
C ASP A 337 24.85 -16.91 -31.95
N ASN A 338 25.45 -16.34 -30.90
CA ASN A 338 26.87 -16.31 -30.66
C ASN A 338 27.18 -16.23 -29.15
N GLU A 339 28.41 -15.94 -28.75
CA GLU A 339 28.78 -15.87 -27.32
C GLU A 339 28.06 -14.77 -26.52
N ALA A 340 27.55 -13.72 -27.19
CA ALA A 340 27.00 -12.52 -26.55
C ALA A 340 25.48 -12.33 -26.77
N TYR A 341 24.93 -13.02 -27.78
CA TYR A 341 23.52 -12.82 -28.20
C TYR A 341 22.77 -14.12 -28.37
N CYS A 342 21.47 -14.08 -28.10
CA CYS A 342 20.53 -15.19 -28.23
C CYS A 342 19.36 -14.79 -29.15
N GLN A 343 18.67 -15.81 -29.68
CA GLN A 343 17.43 -15.65 -30.43
C GLN A 343 16.28 -16.37 -29.73
N LEU A 344 15.09 -15.80 -29.79
CA LEU A 344 13.88 -16.40 -29.24
C LEU A 344 13.39 -17.54 -30.16
N ASN A 345 13.22 -18.75 -29.58
CA ASN A 345 12.86 -19.96 -30.33
C ASN A 345 11.35 -20.28 -30.32
N VAL A 346 10.53 -19.48 -29.64
CA VAL A 346 9.12 -19.76 -29.42
C VAL A 346 8.24 -18.66 -30.00
N GLN A 347 7.11 -19.05 -30.60
CA GLN A 347 6.15 -18.08 -31.16
C GLN A 347 5.25 -17.43 -30.09
N ASN A 348 4.95 -18.14 -29.02
CA ASN A 348 4.12 -17.63 -27.92
C ASN A 348 4.88 -17.80 -26.61
N LEU A 349 5.52 -16.73 -26.19
CA LEU A 349 6.37 -16.68 -25.01
C LEU A 349 5.58 -17.05 -23.75
N LYS A 350 4.40 -16.45 -23.54
CA LYS A 350 3.56 -16.71 -22.36
C LYS A 350 3.19 -18.18 -22.24
N ASN A 351 2.73 -18.80 -23.32
CA ASN A 351 2.36 -20.22 -23.29
C ASN A 351 3.56 -21.13 -23.07
N ALA A 352 4.72 -20.82 -23.67
CA ALA A 352 5.94 -21.59 -23.48
C ALA A 352 6.41 -21.55 -22.03
N VAL A 353 6.37 -20.38 -21.37
CA VAL A 353 6.72 -20.22 -19.96
C VAL A 353 5.75 -20.96 -19.06
N LEU A 354 4.43 -20.70 -19.19
CA LEU A 354 3.43 -21.24 -18.27
C LEU A 354 3.28 -22.77 -18.31
N ASN A 355 3.59 -23.40 -19.45
CA ASN A 355 3.50 -24.86 -19.63
C ASN A 355 4.85 -25.58 -19.44
N HIS A 356 5.93 -24.84 -19.12
CA HIS A 356 7.23 -25.46 -18.91
C HIS A 356 7.25 -26.33 -17.63
N PRO A 357 7.87 -27.53 -17.65
CA PRO A 357 7.90 -28.42 -16.50
C PRO A 357 8.42 -27.79 -15.20
N ASP A 358 9.46 -26.95 -15.26
CA ASP A 358 9.99 -26.26 -14.07
C ASP A 358 8.94 -25.31 -13.48
N VAL A 359 8.18 -24.62 -14.31
CA VAL A 359 7.12 -23.70 -13.88
C VAL A 359 5.92 -24.46 -13.30
N VAL A 360 5.55 -25.57 -13.89
CA VAL A 360 4.50 -26.46 -13.37
C VAL A 360 4.93 -27.03 -12.01
N ALA A 361 6.20 -27.43 -11.88
CA ALA A 361 6.76 -27.92 -10.62
C ALA A 361 6.74 -26.83 -9.52
N PHE A 362 7.08 -25.59 -9.87
CA PHE A 362 6.99 -24.44 -8.96
C PHE A 362 5.56 -24.21 -8.45
N LYS A 363 4.56 -24.19 -9.34
CA LYS A 363 3.14 -24.06 -8.95
C LYS A 363 2.71 -25.22 -8.04
N THR A 364 3.12 -26.45 -8.38
CA THR A 364 2.80 -27.65 -7.60
C THR A 364 3.45 -27.59 -6.22
N ALA A 365 4.70 -27.13 -6.12
CA ALA A 365 5.38 -26.97 -4.84
C ALA A 365 4.65 -25.95 -3.94
N PHE A 366 4.20 -24.83 -4.50
CA PHE A 366 3.39 -23.85 -3.78
C PHE A 366 2.05 -24.46 -3.30
N GLN A 367 1.32 -25.12 -4.19
CA GLN A 367 0.06 -25.78 -3.83
C GLN A 367 0.23 -26.82 -2.72
N ASN A 368 1.32 -27.58 -2.75
CA ASN A 368 1.63 -28.56 -1.70
C ASN A 368 1.96 -27.87 -0.36
N ALA A 369 2.70 -26.75 -0.38
CA ALA A 369 3.06 -25.99 0.82
C ALA A 369 1.82 -25.39 1.52
N PHE A 370 0.77 -25.05 0.76
CA PHE A 370 -0.47 -24.48 1.29
C PHE A 370 -1.66 -25.44 1.30
N GLY A 371 -1.47 -26.71 0.93
CA GLY A 371 -2.55 -27.68 0.77
C GLY A 371 -3.38 -27.97 2.01
N ASP A 372 -2.78 -27.88 3.20
CA ASP A 372 -3.44 -28.05 4.49
C ASP A 372 -3.72 -26.72 5.22
N PHE A 373 -3.37 -25.59 4.60
CA PHE A 373 -3.43 -24.29 5.27
C PHE A 373 -4.86 -23.83 5.55
N ASP A 374 -5.83 -24.18 4.69
CA ASP A 374 -7.27 -23.95 4.93
C ASP A 374 -7.72 -24.64 6.25
N ALA A 375 -7.37 -25.92 6.41
CA ALA A 375 -7.69 -26.67 7.62
C ALA A 375 -7.01 -26.08 8.88
N TYR A 376 -5.76 -25.62 8.74
CA TYR A 376 -5.03 -24.95 9.79
C TYR A 376 -5.74 -23.64 10.20
N LEU A 377 -6.11 -22.78 9.24
CA LEU A 377 -6.84 -21.54 9.50
C LEU A 377 -8.20 -21.81 10.14
N LYS A 378 -8.94 -22.81 9.66
CA LYS A 378 -10.22 -23.22 10.25
C LYS A 378 -10.07 -23.60 11.72
N SER A 379 -9.10 -24.44 12.04
CA SER A 379 -8.82 -24.82 13.41
C SER A 379 -8.43 -23.63 14.29
N ALA A 380 -7.57 -22.75 13.77
CA ALA A 380 -7.08 -21.58 14.49
C ALA A 380 -8.17 -20.53 14.72
N LEU A 381 -8.81 -20.09 13.64
CA LEU A 381 -9.68 -18.90 13.64
C LEU A 381 -11.14 -19.23 13.95
N ILE A 382 -11.64 -20.40 13.51
CA ILE A 382 -13.06 -20.75 13.70
C ILE A 382 -13.27 -21.61 14.94
N ASP A 383 -12.53 -22.70 15.07
CA ASP A 383 -12.68 -23.58 16.21
C ASP A 383 -12.09 -22.99 17.49
N GLY A 384 -11.00 -22.20 17.33
CA GLY A 384 -10.30 -21.51 18.41
C GLY A 384 -10.83 -20.13 18.79
N MET A 385 -11.79 -19.54 18.06
CA MET A 385 -12.15 -18.12 18.10
C MET A 385 -12.38 -17.54 19.51
N MET A 386 -13.01 -18.30 20.42
CA MET A 386 -13.32 -17.84 21.77
C MET A 386 -12.10 -17.79 22.72
N ARG A 387 -10.97 -18.40 22.34
CA ARG A 387 -9.76 -18.48 23.18
C ARG A 387 -8.56 -17.79 22.54
N LEU A 388 -8.71 -17.39 21.30
CA LEU A 388 -7.68 -16.77 20.49
C LEU A 388 -7.28 -15.41 21.08
N ASN A 389 -5.99 -15.13 21.15
CA ASN A 389 -5.49 -13.78 21.40
C ASN A 389 -5.34 -13.03 20.07
N ALA A 390 -6.33 -12.22 19.72
CA ALA A 390 -6.35 -11.48 18.46
C ALA A 390 -5.11 -10.60 18.26
N ALA A 391 -4.53 -10.02 19.32
CA ALA A 391 -3.35 -9.17 19.24
C ALA A 391 -2.08 -9.90 18.78
N GLY A 392 -1.94 -11.18 19.11
CA GLY A 392 -0.76 -12.00 18.76
C GLY A 392 -0.95 -12.94 17.58
N GLU A 393 -2.19 -13.14 17.15
CA GLU A 393 -2.53 -14.16 16.15
C GLU A 393 -2.06 -13.81 14.76
N GLU A 394 -2.17 -12.55 14.37
CA GLU A 394 -1.64 -12.07 13.09
C GLU A 394 -0.14 -12.39 12.92
N GLU A 395 0.65 -12.16 13.97
CA GLU A 395 2.08 -12.47 13.96
C GLU A 395 2.32 -13.99 13.90
N ARG A 396 1.46 -14.80 14.53
CA ARG A 396 1.52 -16.26 14.45
C ARG A 396 1.22 -16.78 13.05
N LEU A 397 0.17 -16.25 12.42
CA LEU A 397 -0.20 -16.57 11.04
C LEU A 397 0.86 -16.11 10.05
N SER A 398 1.43 -14.92 10.25
CA SER A 398 2.54 -14.40 9.43
C SER A 398 3.74 -15.35 9.48
N ARG A 399 4.14 -15.82 10.67
CA ARG A 399 5.24 -16.78 10.80
C ARG A 399 4.95 -18.12 10.12
N GLU A 400 3.73 -18.60 10.20
CA GLU A 400 3.30 -19.82 9.52
C GLU A 400 3.37 -19.68 7.99
N ILE A 401 2.87 -18.56 7.44
CA ILE A 401 2.98 -18.26 6.01
C ILE A 401 4.45 -18.17 5.59
N PHE A 402 5.29 -17.48 6.36
CA PHE A 402 6.71 -17.36 6.05
C PHE A 402 7.44 -18.71 6.08
N ALA A 403 7.09 -19.58 7.03
CA ALA A 403 7.66 -20.92 7.09
C ALA A 403 7.28 -21.77 5.86
N ARG A 404 6.03 -21.67 5.40
CA ARG A 404 5.56 -22.37 4.20
C ARG A 404 6.21 -21.85 2.92
N LEU A 405 6.53 -20.58 2.88
CA LEU A 405 7.21 -19.94 1.73
C LEU A 405 8.73 -20.09 1.75
N ALA A 406 9.33 -20.60 2.82
CA ALA A 406 10.79 -20.66 2.97
C ALA A 406 11.50 -21.38 1.82
N GLU A 407 10.90 -22.46 1.30
CA GLU A 407 11.46 -23.26 0.20
C GLU A 407 10.83 -22.93 -1.17
N ILE A 408 9.95 -21.92 -1.25
CA ILE A 408 9.29 -21.52 -2.49
C ILE A 408 10.03 -20.30 -3.05
N PRO A 409 10.83 -20.45 -4.12
CA PRO A 409 11.57 -19.33 -4.70
C PRO A 409 10.64 -18.29 -5.31
N LEU A 410 11.14 -17.08 -5.48
CA LEU A 410 10.50 -15.95 -6.19
C LEU A 410 9.25 -15.35 -5.52
N VAL A 411 8.56 -16.07 -4.66
CA VAL A 411 7.39 -15.53 -3.96
C VAL A 411 7.85 -14.64 -2.80
N ASP A 412 7.51 -13.36 -2.86
CA ASP A 412 7.83 -12.42 -1.79
C ASP A 412 6.94 -12.68 -0.58
N ARG A 413 7.54 -13.11 0.54
CA ARG A 413 6.86 -13.36 1.80
C ARG A 413 6.14 -12.12 2.35
N TYR A 414 6.63 -10.92 2.05
CA TYR A 414 6.00 -9.68 2.49
C TYR A 414 4.77 -9.32 1.65
N ALA A 415 4.74 -9.69 0.37
CA ALA A 415 3.53 -9.61 -0.43
C ALA A 415 2.43 -10.54 0.15
N ALA A 416 2.79 -11.76 0.55
CA ALA A 416 1.87 -12.67 1.23
C ALA A 416 1.39 -12.10 2.59
N TYR A 417 2.27 -11.43 3.34
CA TYR A 417 1.88 -10.74 4.57
C TYR A 417 0.89 -9.60 4.33
N GLN A 418 1.05 -8.84 3.26
CA GLN A 418 0.08 -7.78 2.93
C GLN A 418 -1.33 -8.34 2.73
N LEU A 419 -1.45 -9.46 2.04
CA LEU A 419 -2.73 -10.14 1.84
C LEU A 419 -3.34 -10.60 3.18
N LEU A 420 -2.50 -11.13 4.08
CA LEU A 420 -2.93 -11.48 5.42
C LEU A 420 -3.43 -10.25 6.20
N ASP A 421 -2.66 -9.16 6.25
CA ASP A 421 -3.01 -7.93 6.99
C ASP A 421 -4.32 -7.31 6.49
N ASP A 422 -4.53 -7.28 5.18
CA ASP A 422 -5.75 -6.72 4.56
C ASP A 422 -7.01 -7.48 4.96
N ASP A 423 -6.94 -8.79 5.07
CA ASP A 423 -8.05 -9.62 5.53
C ASP A 423 -8.11 -9.69 7.07
N TRP A 424 -6.95 -9.69 7.76
CA TRP A 424 -6.87 -9.72 9.21
C TRP A 424 -7.58 -8.54 9.87
N LYS A 425 -7.50 -7.36 9.31
CA LYS A 425 -8.20 -6.16 9.81
C LYS A 425 -9.71 -6.37 9.95
N LYS A 426 -10.31 -7.10 9.01
CA LYS A 426 -11.74 -7.44 9.03
C LYS A 426 -12.03 -8.57 10.03
N ILE A 427 -11.17 -9.59 10.04
CA ILE A 427 -11.29 -10.74 10.95
C ILE A 427 -11.15 -10.31 12.41
N ALA A 428 -10.19 -9.44 12.72
CA ALA A 428 -9.94 -8.98 14.08
C ALA A 428 -11.15 -8.22 14.68
N ILE A 429 -11.84 -7.40 13.88
CA ILE A 429 -13.07 -6.70 14.31
C ILE A 429 -14.17 -7.70 14.66
N ASP A 430 -14.40 -8.67 13.79
CA ASP A 430 -15.41 -9.70 14.03
C ASP A 430 -15.07 -10.55 15.27
N LEU A 431 -13.80 -10.90 15.43
CA LEU A 431 -13.32 -11.64 16.61
C LEU A 431 -13.54 -10.86 17.90
N GLU A 432 -13.25 -9.56 17.91
CA GLU A 432 -13.49 -8.68 19.06
C GLU A 432 -14.98 -8.66 19.45
N ILE A 433 -15.87 -8.52 18.47
CA ILE A 433 -17.32 -8.58 18.69
C ILE A 433 -17.71 -9.94 19.28
N ILE A 434 -17.30 -11.04 18.65
CA ILE A 434 -17.67 -12.40 19.07
C ILE A 434 -17.10 -12.72 20.46
N GLN A 435 -15.90 -12.30 20.78
CA GLN A 435 -15.29 -12.54 22.09
C GLN A 435 -15.91 -11.71 23.21
N THR A 436 -16.36 -10.48 22.89
CA THR A 436 -16.98 -9.56 23.86
C THR A 436 -18.44 -9.90 24.12
N GLU A 437 -19.22 -10.16 23.07
CA GLU A 437 -20.67 -10.33 23.14
C GLU A 437 -21.10 -11.80 23.11
N GLY A 438 -20.16 -12.72 22.83
CA GLY A 438 -20.40 -14.16 22.72
C GLY A 438 -20.78 -14.58 21.29
N PHE A 439 -20.72 -15.89 21.03
CA PHE A 439 -20.97 -16.47 19.70
C PHE A 439 -22.38 -16.14 19.14
N ALA A 440 -23.33 -15.87 20.02
CA ALA A 440 -24.69 -15.47 19.61
C ALA A 440 -24.74 -14.14 18.83
N ALA A 441 -23.73 -13.27 18.98
CA ALA A 441 -23.60 -12.02 18.21
C ALA A 441 -23.54 -12.26 16.69
N THR A 442 -23.04 -13.41 16.25
CA THR A 442 -22.99 -13.79 14.82
C THR A 442 -24.37 -13.96 14.18
N LYS A 443 -25.42 -14.17 14.98
CA LYS A 443 -26.81 -14.33 14.54
C LYS A 443 -27.65 -13.06 14.75
N GLN A 444 -27.01 -11.96 15.14
CA GLN A 444 -27.68 -10.68 15.36
C GLN A 444 -27.71 -9.84 14.08
N VAL A 445 -28.71 -8.98 14.02
CA VAL A 445 -28.96 -8.06 12.92
C VAL A 445 -29.28 -6.69 13.47
N ASP A 446 -28.53 -5.68 13.05
CA ASP A 446 -28.67 -4.30 13.51
C ASP A 446 -29.49 -3.45 12.56
N PRO A 447 -30.14 -2.38 13.04
CA PRO A 447 -30.70 -1.36 12.19
C PRO A 447 -29.58 -0.67 11.39
N ASN A 448 -29.72 -0.63 10.06
CA ASN A 448 -28.78 0.13 9.22
C ASN A 448 -29.12 1.62 9.30
N MET A 449 -28.31 2.39 10.04
CA MET A 449 -28.52 3.83 10.22
C MET A 449 -27.73 4.60 9.16
N VAL A 450 -28.41 5.39 8.34
CA VAL A 450 -27.82 6.23 7.30
C VAL A 450 -28.16 7.71 7.53
N LEU A 451 -27.21 8.58 7.21
CA LEU A 451 -27.41 10.02 7.31
C LEU A 451 -28.15 10.52 6.05
N LYS A 452 -29.41 10.95 6.20
CA LYS A 452 -30.19 11.59 5.13
C LYS A 452 -30.57 13.01 5.55
N LYS A 453 -30.06 14.01 4.83
CA LYS A 453 -30.36 15.44 5.10
C LYS A 453 -30.11 15.84 6.56
N ASP A 454 -28.92 15.49 7.08
CA ASP A 454 -28.46 15.76 8.46
C ASP A 454 -29.28 15.05 9.59
N ALA A 455 -30.13 14.09 9.25
CA ALA A 455 -30.83 13.24 10.21
C ALA A 455 -30.43 11.77 10.02
N GLU A 456 -30.21 11.06 11.13
CA GLU A 456 -30.05 9.62 11.11
C GLU A 456 -31.39 8.94 10.88
N VAL A 457 -31.49 8.16 9.82
CA VAL A 457 -32.68 7.40 9.44
C VAL A 457 -32.33 5.95 9.24
N GLN A 458 -33.19 5.06 9.76
CA GLN A 458 -33.02 3.62 9.50
C GLN A 458 -33.32 3.31 8.03
N ASP A 459 -32.37 2.71 7.33
CA ASP A 459 -32.49 2.25 5.95
C ASP A 459 -32.23 0.74 5.87
N GLY A 460 -33.19 -0.04 6.31
CA GLY A 460 -33.11 -1.48 6.36
C GLY A 460 -32.31 -2.01 7.56
N TRP A 461 -31.64 -3.15 7.34
CA TRP A 461 -30.93 -3.93 8.36
C TRP A 461 -29.54 -4.32 7.84
N VAL A 462 -28.62 -4.55 8.76
CA VAL A 462 -27.28 -5.05 8.47
C VAL A 462 -26.93 -6.17 9.45
N GLY A 463 -26.21 -7.18 8.99
CA GLY A 463 -25.76 -8.23 9.90
C GLY A 463 -24.69 -7.72 10.84
N HIS A 464 -24.79 -8.05 12.11
CA HIS A 464 -23.83 -7.60 13.13
C HIS A 464 -22.41 -8.11 12.86
N VAL A 465 -22.28 -9.37 12.45
CA VAL A 465 -21.03 -10.02 12.04
C VAL A 465 -21.10 -10.53 10.60
N LEU A 466 -22.23 -11.15 10.20
CA LEU A 466 -22.37 -11.79 8.89
C LEU A 466 -23.04 -10.84 7.88
N PRO A 467 -22.32 -10.44 6.80
CA PRO A 467 -22.89 -9.58 5.75
C PRO A 467 -24.10 -10.21 5.07
N PHE A 468 -25.11 -9.42 4.75
CA PHE A 468 -26.30 -9.89 4.06
C PHE A 468 -25.98 -10.54 2.72
N GLU A 469 -25.08 -9.94 1.94
CA GLU A 469 -24.69 -10.42 0.62
C GLU A 469 -24.10 -11.84 0.69
N LEU A 470 -23.28 -12.13 1.72
CA LEU A 470 -22.73 -13.45 1.93
C LEU A 470 -23.82 -14.47 2.25
N VAL A 471 -24.75 -14.13 3.17
CA VAL A 471 -25.84 -15.03 3.53
C VAL A 471 -26.76 -15.27 2.33
N GLN A 472 -27.07 -14.23 1.57
CA GLN A 472 -27.88 -14.31 0.35
C GLN A 472 -27.23 -15.21 -0.71
N SER A 473 -25.93 -15.03 -0.96
CA SER A 473 -25.22 -15.83 -1.97
C SER A 473 -25.15 -17.33 -1.65
N VAL A 474 -25.10 -17.67 -0.34
CA VAL A 474 -24.96 -19.07 0.10
C VAL A 474 -26.31 -19.73 0.38
N LYS A 475 -27.25 -19.00 1.01
CA LYS A 475 -28.52 -19.59 1.50
C LYS A 475 -29.73 -19.24 0.66
N MET A 476 -29.62 -18.23 -0.21
CA MET A 476 -30.76 -17.69 -0.99
C MET A 476 -30.36 -17.46 -2.45
N HIS A 477 -29.50 -18.33 -2.98
CA HIS A 477 -28.92 -18.18 -4.33
C HIS A 477 -29.98 -18.17 -5.44
N GLU A 478 -31.11 -18.90 -5.28
CA GLU A 478 -32.19 -18.92 -6.26
C GLU A 478 -32.92 -17.57 -6.33
N GLU A 479 -33.24 -16.99 -5.17
CA GLU A 479 -33.88 -15.68 -5.07
C GLU A 479 -32.98 -14.56 -5.59
N VAL A 480 -31.68 -14.61 -5.27
CA VAL A 480 -30.68 -13.68 -5.80
C VAL A 480 -30.56 -13.80 -7.30
N ALA A 481 -30.52 -15.03 -7.84
CA ALA A 481 -30.45 -15.26 -9.28
C ALA A 481 -31.69 -14.73 -10.01
N ALA A 482 -32.89 -14.96 -9.43
CA ALA A 482 -34.14 -14.45 -9.97
C ALA A 482 -34.20 -12.91 -9.98
N LEU A 483 -33.70 -12.25 -8.91
CA LEU A 483 -33.62 -10.79 -8.83
C LEU A 483 -32.64 -10.26 -9.88
N ARG A 484 -31.43 -10.81 -9.97
CA ARG A 484 -30.41 -10.42 -10.96
C ARG A 484 -30.90 -10.59 -12.40
N ALA A 485 -31.63 -11.66 -12.70
CA ALA A 485 -32.20 -11.85 -14.03
C ALA A 485 -33.16 -10.69 -14.40
N LYS A 486 -33.96 -10.18 -13.46
CA LYS A 486 -34.83 -9.02 -13.69
C LYS A 486 -34.04 -7.72 -13.84
N GLU A 487 -32.98 -7.52 -13.06
CA GLU A 487 -32.08 -6.37 -13.17
C GLU A 487 -31.33 -6.39 -14.52
N THR A 488 -30.84 -7.55 -14.95
CA THR A 488 -30.22 -7.73 -16.27
C THR A 488 -31.22 -7.39 -17.37
N ARG A 489 -32.46 -7.89 -17.29
CA ARG A 489 -33.49 -7.56 -18.26
C ARG A 489 -33.80 -6.06 -18.34
N LEU A 490 -33.80 -5.36 -17.20
CA LEU A 490 -33.94 -3.89 -17.15
C LEU A 490 -32.76 -3.19 -17.87
N SER A 491 -31.55 -3.70 -17.73
CA SER A 491 -30.38 -3.19 -18.45
C SER A 491 -30.47 -3.46 -19.97
N GLU A 492 -30.94 -4.64 -20.35
CA GLU A 492 -31.17 -4.97 -21.77
C GLU A 492 -32.21 -4.05 -22.40
N ILE A 493 -33.35 -3.77 -21.71
CA ILE A 493 -34.36 -2.82 -22.16
C ILE A 493 -33.77 -1.43 -22.41
N ALA A 494 -32.83 -0.98 -21.58
CA ALA A 494 -32.15 0.31 -21.81
C ALA A 494 -31.33 0.29 -23.12
N GLY A 495 -30.62 -0.81 -23.41
CA GLY A 495 -29.91 -1.00 -24.68
C GLY A 495 -30.85 -1.13 -25.88
N GLU A 496 -32.02 -1.77 -25.69
CA GLU A 496 -33.06 -1.86 -26.75
C GLU A 496 -33.62 -0.46 -27.10
N TYR A 497 -33.80 0.43 -26.12
CA TYR A 497 -34.18 1.80 -26.41
C TYR A 497 -33.16 2.54 -27.26
N GLU A 498 -31.86 2.40 -26.96
CA GLU A 498 -30.78 3.00 -27.75
C GLU A 498 -30.79 2.43 -29.17
N SER A 499 -30.95 1.11 -29.34
CA SER A 499 -31.04 0.47 -30.64
C SER A 499 -32.22 0.99 -31.47
N TYR A 500 -33.40 1.08 -30.87
CA TYR A 500 -34.58 1.63 -31.56
C TYR A 500 -34.47 3.12 -31.89
N LEU A 501 -33.77 3.91 -31.08
CA LEU A 501 -33.45 5.29 -31.41
C LEU A 501 -32.52 5.39 -32.61
N ASP A 502 -31.55 4.49 -32.72
CA ASP A 502 -30.61 4.46 -33.85
C ASP A 502 -31.31 4.05 -35.16
N GLU A 503 -32.32 3.22 -35.08
CA GLU A 503 -33.14 2.77 -36.25
C GLU A 503 -34.07 3.85 -36.80
N LEU A 504 -34.38 4.92 -35.99
CA LEU A 504 -35.22 6.00 -36.44
C LEU A 504 -34.52 6.92 -37.45
N SER A 505 -35.28 7.40 -38.45
CA SER A 505 -34.83 8.44 -39.35
C SER A 505 -34.55 9.76 -38.61
N GLU A 506 -33.72 10.63 -39.17
CA GLU A 506 -33.47 11.99 -38.58
C GLU A 506 -34.75 12.83 -38.49
N GLU A 507 -35.72 12.63 -39.44
CA GLU A 507 -37.02 13.31 -39.40
C GLU A 507 -37.89 12.80 -38.25
N ASP A 508 -37.84 11.48 -37.94
CA ASP A 508 -38.56 10.88 -36.83
C ASP A 508 -37.95 11.31 -35.49
N LYS A 509 -36.63 11.46 -35.40
CA LYS A 509 -35.94 11.97 -34.21
C LYS A 509 -36.29 13.41 -33.86
N GLU A 510 -36.82 14.20 -34.78
CA GLU A 510 -37.35 15.54 -34.54
C GLU A 510 -38.80 15.54 -34.02
N GLN A 511 -39.48 14.40 -33.98
CA GLN A 511 -40.85 14.31 -33.51
C GLN A 511 -40.94 14.30 -31.97
N ASN A 512 -42.10 14.72 -31.45
CA ASN A 512 -42.34 14.86 -30.02
C ASN A 512 -42.19 13.54 -29.19
N PHE A 513 -42.21 12.39 -29.85
CA PHE A 513 -42.02 11.09 -29.17
C PHE A 513 -40.55 10.78 -28.84
N VAL A 514 -39.61 11.60 -29.31
CA VAL A 514 -38.21 11.63 -28.85
C VAL A 514 -37.99 12.94 -28.10
N ASN A 515 -37.14 12.93 -27.09
CA ASN A 515 -36.85 14.15 -26.32
C ASN A 515 -35.96 15.13 -27.10
N ASP A 516 -35.86 16.38 -26.57
CA ASP A 516 -35.10 17.46 -27.24
C ASP A 516 -33.60 17.14 -27.40
N ALA A 517 -33.03 16.29 -26.53
CA ALA A 517 -31.66 15.83 -26.59
C ALA A 517 -31.43 14.70 -27.60
N LYS A 518 -32.50 14.12 -28.15
CA LYS A 518 -32.53 12.99 -29.10
C LYS A 518 -31.90 11.70 -28.54
N ASP A 519 -31.92 11.54 -27.23
CA ASP A 519 -31.31 10.42 -26.54
C ASP A 519 -32.31 9.52 -25.76
N ALA A 520 -33.60 9.86 -25.77
CA ALA A 520 -34.62 9.07 -25.10
C ALA A 520 -36.02 9.23 -25.71
N PHE A 521 -36.82 8.16 -25.65
CA PHE A 521 -38.23 8.19 -26.00
C PHE A 521 -39.08 8.82 -24.89
N VAL A 522 -40.10 9.60 -25.29
CA VAL A 522 -41.07 10.19 -24.36
C VAL A 522 -42.34 9.37 -24.30
N ALA A 523 -42.50 8.55 -23.27
CA ALA A 523 -43.53 7.52 -23.14
C ALA A 523 -44.97 8.02 -23.38
N ALA A 524 -45.30 9.28 -22.95
CA ALA A 524 -46.61 9.87 -23.15
C ALA A 524 -46.85 10.19 -24.63
N GLU A 525 -45.84 10.71 -25.32
CA GLU A 525 -45.92 11.10 -26.71
C GLU A 525 -45.87 9.90 -27.67
N VAL A 526 -45.07 8.84 -27.32
CA VAL A 526 -45.11 7.53 -28.02
C VAL A 526 -46.54 7.00 -28.07
N LYS A 527 -47.26 6.98 -26.95
CA LYS A 527 -48.67 6.54 -26.89
C LYS A 527 -49.62 7.41 -27.72
N LYS A 528 -49.38 8.73 -27.80
CA LYS A 528 -50.17 9.63 -28.63
C LYS A 528 -49.92 9.36 -30.11
N ALA A 529 -48.64 9.20 -30.52
CA ALA A 529 -48.28 8.91 -31.90
C ALA A 529 -48.87 7.59 -32.39
N ILE A 530 -48.86 6.53 -31.58
CA ILE A 530 -49.50 5.23 -31.88
C ILE A 530 -51.02 5.39 -32.10
N LYS A 531 -51.70 6.26 -31.33
CA LYS A 531 -53.15 6.51 -31.46
C LYS A 531 -53.48 7.36 -32.68
N ALA A 532 -52.68 8.36 -32.99
CA ALA A 532 -52.86 9.23 -34.15
C ALA A 532 -52.70 8.53 -35.48
N ARG A 533 -51.85 7.50 -35.57
CA ARG A 533 -51.54 6.73 -36.79
C ARG A 533 -51.02 7.58 -37.96
N GLU A 534 -50.27 8.65 -37.63
CA GLU A 534 -49.79 9.63 -38.63
C GLU A 534 -48.30 9.45 -38.99
N VAL A 535 -47.68 8.34 -38.49
CA VAL A 535 -46.27 8.01 -38.77
C VAL A 535 -46.17 6.86 -39.77
N GLU A 536 -45.01 6.72 -40.40
CA GLU A 536 -44.76 5.64 -41.35
C GLU A 536 -44.90 4.23 -40.73
N PRO A 537 -45.24 3.18 -41.51
CA PRO A 537 -45.42 1.81 -40.98
C PRO A 537 -44.20 1.26 -40.24
N ALA A 538 -42.98 1.58 -40.66
CA ALA A 538 -41.74 1.12 -40.03
C ALA A 538 -41.60 1.81 -38.65
N THR A 539 -41.72 3.11 -38.56
CA THR A 539 -41.70 3.88 -37.31
C THR A 539 -42.83 3.47 -36.36
N MET A 540 -44.03 3.20 -36.91
CA MET A 540 -45.16 2.66 -36.13
C MET A 540 -44.83 1.34 -35.46
N SER A 541 -44.07 0.43 -36.10
CA SER A 541 -43.62 -0.83 -35.51
C SER A 541 -42.69 -0.56 -34.33
N ILE A 542 -41.67 0.26 -34.56
CA ILE A 542 -40.71 0.69 -33.49
C ILE A 542 -41.47 1.28 -32.29
N LEU A 543 -42.37 2.22 -32.51
CA LEU A 543 -43.13 2.84 -31.42
C LEU A 543 -43.99 1.86 -30.64
N LYS A 544 -44.55 0.83 -31.26
CA LYS A 544 -45.30 -0.23 -30.56
C LYS A 544 -44.40 -1.08 -29.70
N ASP A 545 -43.22 -1.45 -30.24
CA ASP A 545 -42.24 -2.23 -29.50
C ASP A 545 -41.70 -1.42 -28.29
N VAL A 546 -41.42 -0.16 -28.51
CA VAL A 546 -41.03 0.79 -27.42
C VAL A 546 -42.14 0.93 -26.37
N ASP A 547 -43.42 1.03 -26.75
CA ASP A 547 -44.54 1.08 -25.77
C ASP A 547 -44.66 -0.21 -24.96
N ALA A 548 -44.43 -1.36 -25.62
CA ALA A 548 -44.39 -2.67 -24.95
C ALA A 548 -43.22 -2.71 -23.93
N LEU A 549 -42.04 -2.20 -24.33
CA LEU A 549 -40.88 -2.12 -23.43
C LEU A 549 -41.13 -1.18 -22.26
N PHE A 550 -41.79 -0.03 -22.41
CA PHE A 550 -42.19 0.82 -21.29
C PHE A 550 -43.11 0.12 -20.28
N ALA A 551 -44.04 -0.71 -20.77
CA ALA A 551 -44.93 -1.49 -19.90
C ALA A 551 -44.15 -2.60 -19.15
N GLU A 552 -43.24 -3.28 -19.82
CA GLU A 552 -42.35 -4.29 -19.26
C GLU A 552 -41.42 -3.65 -18.21
N GLU A 553 -40.72 -2.57 -18.54
CA GLU A 553 -39.82 -1.82 -17.68
C GLU A 553 -40.52 -1.38 -16.38
N LYS A 554 -41.71 -0.79 -16.51
CA LYS A 554 -42.50 -0.36 -15.34
C LYS A 554 -42.83 -1.54 -14.43
N THR A 555 -43.18 -2.66 -15.01
CA THR A 555 -43.53 -3.88 -14.25
C THR A 555 -42.30 -4.46 -13.57
N LEU A 556 -41.18 -4.57 -14.30
CA LEU A 556 -39.91 -5.07 -13.77
C LEU A 556 -39.35 -4.16 -12.67
N LYS A 557 -39.35 -2.83 -12.86
CA LYS A 557 -38.91 -1.87 -11.82
C LYS A 557 -39.69 -2.06 -10.51
N LYS A 558 -40.99 -2.29 -10.61
CA LYS A 558 -41.81 -2.57 -9.42
C LYS A 558 -41.42 -3.91 -8.81
N GLN A 559 -41.29 -4.97 -9.63
CA GLN A 559 -40.93 -6.29 -9.14
C GLN A 559 -39.54 -6.31 -8.51
N VAL A 560 -38.53 -5.68 -9.11
CA VAL A 560 -37.17 -5.58 -8.57
C VAL A 560 -37.22 -4.88 -7.19
N LYS A 561 -37.97 -3.78 -7.06
CA LYS A 561 -38.12 -3.09 -5.79
C LYS A 561 -38.77 -3.96 -4.71
N ASP A 562 -39.89 -4.62 -5.05
CA ASP A 562 -40.63 -5.45 -4.13
C ASP A 562 -39.85 -6.70 -3.73
N ASP A 563 -39.19 -7.37 -4.69
CA ASP A 563 -38.37 -8.56 -4.47
C ASP A 563 -37.09 -8.24 -3.68
N SER A 564 -36.43 -7.11 -3.97
CA SER A 564 -35.28 -6.66 -3.20
C SER A 564 -35.64 -6.41 -1.75
N ALA A 565 -36.75 -5.73 -1.49
CA ALA A 565 -37.24 -5.50 -0.13
C ALA A 565 -37.62 -6.83 0.58
N ALA A 566 -38.27 -7.75 -0.14
CA ALA A 566 -38.62 -9.07 0.39
C ALA A 566 -37.38 -9.92 0.69
N LEU A 567 -36.38 -9.92 -0.22
CA LEU A 567 -35.11 -10.60 -0.05
C LEU A 567 -34.39 -10.07 1.19
N HIS A 568 -34.33 -8.75 1.35
CA HIS A 568 -33.71 -8.10 2.50
C HIS A 568 -34.34 -8.54 3.84
N GLN A 569 -35.68 -8.55 3.93
CA GLN A 569 -36.39 -9.00 5.13
C GLN A 569 -36.21 -10.50 5.39
N ARG A 570 -36.22 -11.33 4.35
CA ARG A 570 -35.96 -12.76 4.50
C ARG A 570 -34.53 -13.03 4.98
N THR A 571 -33.54 -12.28 4.47
CA THR A 571 -32.14 -12.42 4.88
C THR A 571 -31.98 -12.18 6.38
N LYS A 572 -32.64 -11.15 6.93
CA LYS A 572 -32.71 -10.93 8.38
C LYS A 572 -33.19 -12.18 9.10
N GLY A 573 -34.35 -12.72 8.69
CA GLY A 573 -34.93 -13.90 9.34
C GLY A 573 -34.08 -15.18 9.14
N VAL A 574 -33.30 -15.27 8.10
CA VAL A 574 -32.35 -16.38 7.89
C VAL A 574 -31.19 -16.25 8.89
N ILE A 575 -30.55 -15.07 9.01
CA ILE A 575 -29.44 -14.85 9.95
C ILE A 575 -29.85 -15.21 11.38
N GLU A 576 -31.02 -14.74 11.84
CA GLU A 576 -31.52 -14.98 13.19
C GLU A 576 -31.81 -16.47 13.52
N ARG A 577 -31.88 -17.33 12.47
CA ARG A 577 -32.23 -18.77 12.61
C ARG A 577 -31.08 -19.70 12.21
N LEU A 578 -29.91 -19.17 11.85
CA LEU A 578 -28.75 -19.99 11.51
C LEU A 578 -28.38 -20.93 12.65
N THR A 579 -28.04 -22.15 12.33
CA THR A 579 -27.38 -23.08 13.26
C THR A 579 -25.93 -22.66 13.49
N ASP A 580 -25.31 -23.13 14.57
CA ASP A 580 -23.90 -22.82 14.85
C ASP A 580 -22.94 -23.39 13.77
N GLU A 581 -23.31 -24.52 13.15
CA GLU A 581 -22.56 -25.11 12.05
C GLU A 581 -22.64 -24.25 10.79
N GLU A 582 -23.82 -23.73 10.44
CA GLU A 582 -24.00 -22.83 9.30
C GLU A 582 -23.26 -21.50 9.50
N VAL A 583 -23.25 -20.98 10.73
CA VAL A 583 -22.46 -19.78 11.07
C VAL A 583 -20.98 -20.06 10.86
N ARG A 584 -20.45 -21.20 11.31
CA ARG A 584 -19.04 -21.57 11.11
C ARG A 584 -18.68 -21.71 9.62
N ASP A 585 -19.58 -22.28 8.80
CA ASP A 585 -19.39 -22.33 7.35
C ASP A 585 -19.37 -20.92 6.73
N LEU A 586 -20.26 -20.04 7.13
CA LEU A 586 -20.30 -18.65 6.67
C LEU A 586 -19.06 -17.85 7.10
N LEU A 587 -18.58 -18.04 8.32
CA LEU A 587 -17.35 -17.43 8.80
C LEU A 587 -16.12 -17.97 8.03
N HIS A 588 -16.08 -19.26 7.72
CA HIS A 588 -15.04 -19.84 6.85
C HIS A 588 -15.01 -19.16 5.49
N ARG A 589 -16.18 -18.97 4.87
CA ARG A 589 -16.31 -18.26 3.59
C ARG A 589 -15.98 -16.77 3.68
N LYS A 590 -16.22 -16.14 4.82
CA LYS A 590 -15.93 -14.72 5.05
C LYS A 590 -14.44 -14.46 5.32
N TRP A 591 -13.81 -15.31 6.14
CA TRP A 591 -12.47 -15.05 6.66
C TRP A 591 -11.36 -15.82 5.94
N ILE A 592 -11.63 -17.10 5.58
CA ILE A 592 -10.58 -18.02 5.13
C ILE A 592 -10.52 -18.11 3.61
N LEU A 593 -11.66 -18.30 2.95
CA LEU A 593 -11.65 -18.47 1.49
C LEU A 593 -11.02 -17.29 0.75
N PRO A 594 -11.34 -16.01 1.05
CA PRO A 594 -10.71 -14.87 0.37
C PRO A 594 -9.20 -14.84 0.57
N LEU A 595 -8.72 -15.09 1.79
CA LEU A 595 -7.29 -15.17 2.07
C LEU A 595 -6.61 -16.30 1.29
N MET A 596 -7.23 -17.47 1.22
CA MET A 596 -6.70 -18.62 0.45
C MET A 596 -6.67 -18.33 -1.05
N GLU A 597 -7.73 -17.70 -1.60
CA GLU A 597 -7.78 -17.31 -3.01
C GLU A 597 -6.68 -16.28 -3.33
N ASN A 598 -6.52 -15.27 -2.48
CA ASN A 598 -5.49 -14.25 -2.63
C ASN A 598 -4.07 -14.85 -2.54
N LEU A 599 -3.79 -15.71 -1.55
CA LEU A 599 -2.50 -16.39 -1.44
C LEU A 599 -2.21 -17.28 -2.64
N ASN A 600 -3.20 -18.03 -3.11
CA ASN A 600 -3.05 -18.93 -4.26
C ASN A 600 -2.81 -18.18 -5.58
N SER A 601 -3.09 -16.88 -5.66
CA SER A 601 -2.77 -16.04 -6.82
C SER A 601 -1.30 -15.60 -6.89
N LEU A 602 -0.54 -15.70 -5.81
CA LEU A 602 0.86 -15.22 -5.75
C LEU A 602 1.79 -15.85 -6.80
N PRO A 603 1.76 -17.17 -7.04
CA PRO A 603 2.59 -17.77 -8.09
C PRO A 603 2.26 -17.22 -9.48
N ASP A 604 0.98 -16.99 -9.77
CA ASP A 604 0.55 -16.44 -11.06
C ASP A 604 1.03 -15.00 -11.23
N ALA A 605 0.96 -14.18 -10.17
CA ALA A 605 1.48 -12.81 -10.20
C ALA A 605 3.00 -12.76 -10.46
N VAL A 606 3.77 -13.68 -9.85
CA VAL A 606 5.22 -13.83 -10.11
C VAL A 606 5.49 -14.19 -11.57
N LEU A 607 4.71 -15.11 -12.12
CA LEU A 607 4.88 -15.56 -13.51
C LEU A 607 4.43 -14.51 -14.53
N ASP A 608 3.37 -13.77 -14.25
CA ASP A 608 2.92 -12.68 -15.12
C ASP A 608 3.96 -11.53 -15.13
N ASP A 609 4.57 -11.21 -13.99
CA ASP A 609 5.66 -10.22 -13.92
C ASP A 609 6.90 -10.71 -14.70
N PHE A 610 7.27 -11.97 -14.53
CA PHE A 610 8.37 -12.58 -15.28
C PHE A 610 8.13 -12.54 -16.80
N VAL A 611 6.96 -12.97 -17.25
CA VAL A 611 6.59 -12.93 -18.67
C VAL A 611 6.64 -11.52 -19.21
N LYS A 612 6.16 -10.53 -18.43
CA LYS A 612 6.17 -9.12 -18.81
C LYS A 612 7.60 -8.58 -18.96
N GLN A 613 8.49 -8.89 -18.01
CA GLN A 613 9.89 -8.48 -18.08
C GLN A 613 10.59 -9.14 -19.28
N LEU A 614 10.35 -10.41 -19.49
CA LEU A 614 10.95 -11.17 -20.59
C LEU A 614 10.46 -10.69 -21.97
N ASP A 615 9.16 -10.42 -22.09
CA ASP A 615 8.54 -9.87 -23.31
C ASP A 615 9.10 -8.46 -23.61
N ALA A 616 9.34 -7.64 -22.57
CA ALA A 616 9.94 -6.33 -22.74
C ALA A 616 11.38 -6.42 -23.29
N VAL A 617 12.19 -7.36 -22.80
CA VAL A 617 13.55 -7.58 -23.31
C VAL A 617 13.52 -8.10 -24.76
N CYS A 618 12.61 -9.02 -25.09
CA CYS A 618 12.46 -9.54 -26.44
C CYS A 618 12.03 -8.45 -27.44
N LYS A 619 11.03 -7.64 -27.08
CA LYS A 619 10.48 -6.56 -27.93
C LYS A 619 11.45 -5.40 -28.10
N LYS A 620 12.33 -5.18 -27.16
CA LYS A 620 13.32 -4.07 -27.18
C LYS A 620 14.19 -4.10 -28.44
N TYR A 621 14.51 -5.30 -28.94
CA TYR A 621 15.38 -5.52 -30.11
C TYR A 621 14.68 -6.19 -31.28
N GLU A 622 13.34 -6.22 -31.28
CA GLU A 622 12.52 -6.85 -32.35
C GLU A 622 12.61 -6.09 -33.67
N THR A 623 12.70 -4.77 -33.60
CA THR A 623 12.87 -3.91 -34.78
C THR A 623 14.27 -3.33 -34.78
N THR A 624 15.06 -3.71 -35.79
CA THR A 624 16.43 -3.26 -35.92
C THR A 624 16.55 -2.00 -36.78
N PHE A 625 17.72 -1.38 -36.75
CA PHE A 625 18.03 -0.28 -37.67
C PHE A 625 17.99 -0.75 -39.14
N GLU A 626 18.49 -1.96 -39.39
CA GLU A 626 18.47 -2.58 -40.73
C GLU A 626 17.05 -2.80 -41.25
N ASP A 627 16.10 -3.25 -40.36
CA ASP A 627 14.70 -3.37 -40.71
C ASP A 627 14.07 -2.02 -41.04
N VAL A 628 14.37 -0.99 -40.25
CA VAL A 628 13.84 0.38 -40.50
C VAL A 628 14.41 0.95 -41.80
N GLU A 629 15.69 0.72 -42.11
CA GLU A 629 16.31 1.16 -43.37
C GLU A 629 15.69 0.46 -44.58
N SER A 630 15.41 -0.86 -44.45
CA SER A 630 14.68 -1.62 -45.47
C SER A 630 13.26 -1.07 -45.66
N GLN A 631 12.51 -0.82 -44.58
CA GLN A 631 11.14 -0.26 -44.64
C GLN A 631 11.13 1.14 -45.26
N ILE A 632 12.12 1.96 -44.98
CA ILE A 632 12.25 3.28 -45.61
C ILE A 632 12.43 3.09 -47.11
N THR A 633 13.34 2.21 -47.53
CA THR A 633 13.61 1.95 -48.94
C THR A 633 12.39 1.43 -49.68
N ASP A 634 11.66 0.48 -49.05
CA ASP A 634 10.40 -0.05 -49.60
C ASP A 634 9.32 1.03 -49.72
N THR A 635 9.18 1.89 -48.70
CA THR A 635 8.21 3.01 -48.71
C THR A 635 8.59 4.05 -49.78
N GLU A 636 9.86 4.35 -49.95
CA GLU A 636 10.36 5.23 -51.02
C GLU A 636 10.05 4.65 -52.41
N HIS A 637 10.20 3.34 -52.58
CA HIS A 637 9.85 2.66 -53.83
C HIS A 637 8.31 2.66 -54.09
N GLU A 638 7.50 2.42 -53.08
CA GLU A 638 6.04 2.55 -53.19
C GLU A 638 5.61 3.96 -53.57
N LEU A 639 6.22 4.96 -52.90
CA LEU A 639 5.93 6.40 -53.17
C LEU A 639 6.32 6.76 -54.61
N LEU A 640 7.47 6.30 -55.10
CA LEU A 640 7.89 6.46 -56.49
C LEU A 640 6.87 5.89 -57.45
N GLY A 641 6.35 4.68 -57.18
CA GLY A 641 5.29 4.05 -57.96
C GLY A 641 3.99 4.87 -58.00
N LEU A 642 3.55 5.39 -56.84
CA LEU A 642 2.38 6.25 -56.75
C LEU A 642 2.56 7.61 -57.48
N LEU A 643 3.79 8.14 -57.47
CA LEU A 643 4.13 9.36 -58.25
C LEU A 643 4.14 9.15 -59.78
N ASP A 644 4.31 7.90 -60.26
CA ASP A 644 4.19 7.59 -61.68
C ASP A 644 2.75 7.70 -62.21
N ASP A 645 1.77 7.46 -61.37
CA ASP A 645 0.34 7.52 -61.73
C ASP A 645 -0.26 8.94 -61.68
N LEU A 646 0.49 9.92 -61.14
CA LEU A 646 0.01 11.29 -61.05
C LEU A 646 0.09 12.01 -62.37
N GLN A 647 -1.01 12.73 -62.73
CA GLN A 647 -1.09 13.60 -63.88
C GLN A 647 -1.29 15.05 -63.43
N GLY A 648 -0.55 15.96 -64.04
CA GLY A 648 -0.61 17.38 -63.72
C GLY A 648 -0.24 18.28 -64.90
N ASN A 649 -0.21 19.58 -64.67
CA ASN A 649 0.30 20.54 -65.66
C ASN A 649 1.84 20.43 -65.81
N GLU A 650 2.39 21.19 -66.77
CA GLU A 650 3.86 21.12 -67.07
C GLU A 650 4.74 21.45 -65.82
N PHE A 651 4.27 22.35 -64.95
CA PHE A 651 5.02 22.73 -63.74
C PHE A 651 4.89 21.67 -62.64
N ASP A 652 3.68 21.06 -62.47
CA ASP A 652 3.45 19.99 -61.55
C ASP A 652 4.31 18.76 -61.92
N MET A 653 4.39 18.40 -63.22
CA MET A 653 5.21 17.29 -63.69
C MET A 653 6.72 17.52 -63.47
N LYS A 654 7.19 18.78 -63.59
CA LYS A 654 8.56 19.13 -63.24
C LYS A 654 8.83 18.96 -61.72
N GLY A 655 7.85 19.39 -60.89
CA GLY A 655 7.93 19.21 -59.44
C GLY A 655 7.97 17.72 -59.03
N ILE A 656 7.13 16.89 -59.65
CA ILE A 656 7.10 15.46 -59.44
C ILE A 656 8.42 14.80 -59.86
N ALA A 657 8.97 15.20 -60.98
CA ALA A 657 10.28 14.69 -61.46
C ALA A 657 11.43 15.01 -60.50
N GLU A 658 11.47 16.23 -59.93
CA GLU A 658 12.46 16.58 -58.89
C GLU A 658 12.22 15.82 -57.59
N LEU A 659 10.96 15.62 -57.17
CA LEU A 659 10.62 14.83 -55.97
C LEU A 659 11.08 13.36 -56.12
N LYS A 660 10.88 12.78 -57.33
CA LYS A 660 11.37 11.42 -57.63
C LYS A 660 12.86 11.30 -57.51
N LYS A 661 13.64 12.29 -57.97
CA LYS A 661 15.13 12.31 -57.82
C LYS A 661 15.52 12.37 -56.35
N LEU A 662 14.81 13.14 -55.54
CA LEU A 662 15.05 13.23 -54.09
C LEU A 662 14.80 11.90 -53.36
N LEU A 663 13.86 11.09 -53.84
CA LEU A 663 13.53 9.76 -53.34
C LEU A 663 14.38 8.64 -53.99
N GLY A 664 15.46 8.96 -54.71
CA GLY A 664 16.35 7.99 -55.30
C GLY A 664 15.90 7.41 -56.66
N GLY A 665 14.86 7.95 -57.27
CA GLY A 665 14.41 7.62 -58.61
C GLY A 665 15.34 8.22 -59.70
N GLU A 666 15.47 7.56 -60.87
CA GLU A 666 16.25 8.07 -62.02
C GLU A 666 15.60 9.32 -62.68
#